data_712520ddc972847b6914a4a39244c1c2
#
_entry.id   712520ddc972847b6914a4a39244c1c2
#
_cell.length_a   1.000
_cell.length_b   1.000
_cell.length_c   1.000
_cell.angle_alpha   90.00
_cell.angle_beta   90.00
_cell.angle_gamma   90.00
#
_symmetry.space_group_name_H-M   'P 1'
#
loop_
_entity.id
_entity.type
_entity.pdbx_description
1 polymer ?
#
loop_
_entity_poly.entity_id
_entity_poly.type
_entity_poly.pdbx_seq_one_letter_code
_entity_poly.pdbx_strand_id
1 'polypeptide(L)'
;MAKENRKIDPKKPKFSAYWIYAIIIIGFLVLNFIGGSGWGSAPKTTISEFENYLSNGEVQKVVILNRREAKVYLTAEAKKLEKHKNTRSTSILPSSPSEPDYQFEFGDLQNFENDIAKIKKENGLDTSVIYNTESNVWGEIFITLLPFALIIGVWIFIMRRMSGGTGGGAGGQIFNIGKSKAKLFDQNTDVKVSFENVAGLEGAKEEIQEIVDFLKNPDKYTSLGGKIPKGALLVGPPGTGKTLLAKAVAGEAKVPFFSLSGSDFVEMFVGVGASRVRDLFKQAKEKSPAIIFIDEIDAIGRARGKSNFSGSNDERENTLNQLLTEMDGFGTNTNVIVLAATNRADVLDKALMRAGRFDRQIYVDLPDVRERKEIFEVHLKPIKKVENELDTEFLAKQTPGFSGADIANVCNEAALIAARKGKAAVGKQDFLDAVDRIVGGLEKKNKIITPEEKRAIAVHEAGHATVSWMLEHAAPLVKVTIVPRGQSLGAAWYLPEERLIVRPNQMLDEMCAALGGRAAEKVVFNEISTGALSDLEKVTKQARAMVTIYGLNDKVGNLTYYDSTGQSEYNFTKPYSEQTSELIDKEISNIVEKQYQRAIALLEEHKDKLLELAEVLLEKEVIFKDNLEKIFGERPFGKKEEESVKEPS
;
A
#
# COMPACT_ATOMS: atom_id res chain seq x y z
N MET A 1 41.53 7.71 -39.32
CA MET A 1 40.83 7.13 -40.49
C MET A 1 40.85 5.63 -40.36
N ALA A 2 39.68 5.02 -40.03
CA ALA A 2 39.26 3.67 -40.42
C ALA A 2 37.84 3.48 -39.80
N LYS A 3 36.82 3.50 -40.65
CA LYS A 3 35.44 3.18 -40.31
C LYS A 3 35.29 1.67 -40.27
N GLU A 4 35.02 1.12 -39.11
CA GLU A 4 34.65 -0.28 -38.93
C GLU A 4 33.16 -0.47 -39.26
N ASN A 5 32.93 -1.21 -40.35
CA ASN A 5 31.58 -1.63 -40.78
C ASN A 5 31.04 -2.73 -39.85
N ARG A 6 30.09 -2.38 -38.96
CA ARG A 6 29.30 -3.38 -38.25
C ARG A 6 28.26 -4.01 -39.19
N LYS A 7 28.44 -5.30 -39.46
CA LYS A 7 27.43 -6.15 -40.10
C LYS A 7 26.22 -6.26 -39.16
N ILE A 8 25.06 -5.87 -39.67
CA ILE A 8 23.77 -6.05 -39.00
C ILE A 8 23.28 -7.48 -39.28
N ASP A 9 23.33 -8.35 -38.30
CA ASP A 9 22.72 -9.67 -38.37
C ASP A 9 21.19 -9.54 -38.38
N PRO A 10 20.48 -10.24 -39.29
CA PRO A 10 19.00 -10.19 -39.32
C PRO A 10 18.41 -10.87 -38.09
N LYS A 11 17.68 -10.12 -37.29
CA LYS A 11 16.94 -10.63 -36.13
C LYS A 11 15.92 -11.68 -36.59
N LYS A 12 16.09 -12.94 -36.14
CA LYS A 12 15.10 -14.00 -36.31
C LYS A 12 13.76 -13.53 -35.66
N PRO A 13 12.61 -13.73 -36.33
CA PRO A 13 11.31 -13.32 -35.79
C PRO A 13 11.04 -14.08 -34.50
N LYS A 14 10.79 -13.34 -33.42
CA LYS A 14 10.32 -13.92 -32.14
C LYS A 14 8.86 -14.30 -32.29
N PHE A 15 8.57 -15.59 -32.33
CA PHE A 15 7.19 -16.07 -32.26
C PHE A 15 6.55 -15.65 -30.92
N SER A 16 5.60 -14.75 -30.98
CA SER A 16 4.80 -14.32 -29.85
C SER A 16 3.77 -15.39 -29.49
N ALA A 17 3.42 -15.53 -28.21
CA ALA A 17 2.39 -16.44 -27.72
C ALA A 17 1.01 -16.23 -28.40
N TYR A 18 0.76 -15.03 -28.91
CA TYR A 18 -0.46 -14.70 -29.66
C TYR A 18 -0.65 -15.52 -30.95
N TRP A 19 0.43 -15.99 -31.59
CA TRP A 19 0.34 -16.86 -32.75
C TRP A 19 -0.24 -18.25 -32.43
N ILE A 20 -0.04 -18.72 -31.20
CA ILE A 20 -0.60 -20.00 -30.75
C ILE A 20 -2.12 -19.89 -30.64
N TYR A 21 -2.63 -18.79 -30.09
CA TYR A 21 -4.06 -18.53 -30.03
C TYR A 21 -4.67 -18.36 -31.44
N ALA A 22 -3.97 -17.67 -32.32
CA ALA A 22 -4.40 -17.52 -33.71
C ALA A 22 -4.50 -18.88 -34.45
N ILE A 23 -3.54 -19.79 -34.25
CA ILE A 23 -3.57 -21.15 -34.83
C ILE A 23 -4.71 -21.96 -34.23
N ILE A 24 -4.99 -21.89 -32.93
CA ILE A 24 -6.10 -22.59 -32.29
C ILE A 24 -7.45 -22.07 -32.81
N ILE A 25 -7.61 -20.76 -32.93
CA ILE A 25 -8.83 -20.14 -33.45
C ILE A 25 -9.03 -20.49 -34.92
N ILE A 26 -7.99 -20.45 -35.75
CA ILE A 26 -8.06 -20.83 -37.16
C ILE A 26 -8.36 -22.32 -37.26
N GLY A 27 -7.76 -23.19 -36.45
CA GLY A 27 -8.06 -24.63 -36.41
C GLY A 27 -9.52 -24.91 -36.02
N PHE A 28 -10.04 -24.16 -35.04
CA PHE A 28 -11.45 -24.27 -34.62
C PHE A 28 -12.42 -23.77 -35.71
N LEU A 29 -12.09 -22.67 -36.40
CA LEU A 29 -12.88 -22.18 -37.53
C LEU A 29 -12.87 -23.14 -38.71
N VAL A 30 -11.72 -23.74 -39.04
CA VAL A 30 -11.58 -24.75 -40.09
C VAL A 30 -12.39 -26.00 -39.74
N LEU A 31 -12.34 -26.49 -38.49
CA LEU A 31 -13.13 -27.62 -38.02
C LEU A 31 -14.64 -27.34 -38.07
N ASN A 32 -15.09 -26.13 -37.71
CA ASN A 32 -16.50 -25.74 -37.83
C ASN A 32 -16.94 -25.61 -39.31
N PHE A 33 -16.06 -25.13 -40.16
CA PHE A 33 -16.36 -24.99 -41.59
C PHE A 33 -16.43 -26.36 -42.31
N ILE A 34 -15.58 -27.31 -41.90
CA ILE A 34 -15.60 -28.69 -42.45
C ILE A 34 -16.75 -29.51 -41.84
N GLY A 35 -17.13 -29.30 -40.59
CA GLY A 35 -18.20 -30.01 -39.89
C GLY A 35 -19.61 -29.49 -40.17
N GLY A 36 -19.76 -28.26 -40.68
CA GLY A 36 -21.07 -27.59 -40.84
C GLY A 36 -21.63 -27.53 -42.25
N SER A 37 -20.86 -27.81 -43.28
CA SER A 37 -21.34 -27.85 -44.67
C SER A 37 -21.02 -29.22 -45.26
N GLY A 38 -22.08 -30.07 -45.45
CA GLY A 38 -21.98 -31.40 -45.99
C GLY A 38 -21.28 -31.44 -47.35
N TRP A 39 -20.01 -31.72 -47.35
CA TRP A 39 -19.31 -32.10 -48.57
C TRP A 39 -19.77 -33.48 -48.98
N GLY A 40 -20.55 -33.55 -50.07
CA GLY A 40 -20.97 -34.79 -50.71
C GLY A 40 -22.44 -35.21 -50.48
N SER A 41 -23.31 -34.37 -49.96
CA SER A 41 -24.74 -34.66 -49.91
C SER A 41 -25.39 -34.36 -51.25
N ALA A 42 -26.18 -35.34 -51.75
CA ALA A 42 -27.02 -35.18 -52.96
C ALA A 42 -27.97 -33.98 -52.79
N PRO A 43 -28.34 -33.29 -53.85
CA PRO A 43 -29.31 -32.19 -53.77
C PRO A 43 -30.61 -32.63 -53.12
N LYS A 44 -31.15 -31.81 -52.22
CA LYS A 44 -32.42 -32.13 -51.54
C LYS A 44 -33.59 -31.94 -52.52
N THR A 45 -34.55 -32.84 -52.49
CA THR A 45 -35.84 -32.78 -53.21
C THR A 45 -36.99 -32.88 -52.22
N THR A 46 -38.18 -32.59 -52.62
CA THR A 46 -39.39 -32.77 -51.82
C THR A 46 -40.08 -34.12 -52.10
N ILE A 47 -40.90 -34.58 -51.15
CA ILE A 47 -41.71 -35.85 -51.36
C ILE A 47 -42.57 -35.75 -52.62
N SER A 48 -43.23 -34.62 -52.82
CA SER A 48 -44.12 -34.40 -53.98
C SER A 48 -43.37 -34.40 -55.32
N GLU A 49 -42.13 -33.85 -55.35
CA GLU A 49 -41.31 -33.92 -56.56
C GLU A 49 -40.83 -35.36 -56.82
N PHE A 50 -40.45 -36.06 -55.75
CA PHE A 50 -40.08 -37.47 -55.85
C PHE A 50 -41.25 -38.35 -56.38
N GLU A 51 -42.49 -38.16 -55.90
CA GLU A 51 -43.67 -38.82 -56.35
C GLU A 51 -43.92 -38.56 -57.85
N ASN A 52 -43.70 -37.32 -58.31
CA ASN A 52 -43.77 -36.98 -59.73
C ASN A 52 -42.69 -37.68 -60.56
N TYR A 53 -41.45 -37.78 -60.08
CA TYR A 53 -40.38 -38.49 -60.77
C TYR A 53 -40.63 -39.99 -60.80
N LEU A 54 -41.20 -40.52 -59.72
CA LEU A 54 -41.59 -41.92 -59.65
C LEU A 54 -42.73 -42.21 -60.60
N SER A 55 -43.79 -41.41 -60.63
CA SER A 55 -44.95 -41.58 -61.52
C SER A 55 -44.58 -41.55 -63.02
N ASN A 56 -43.61 -40.77 -63.38
CA ASN A 56 -43.07 -40.63 -64.73
C ASN A 56 -42.09 -41.76 -65.12
N GLY A 57 -41.80 -42.72 -64.22
CA GLY A 57 -40.88 -43.83 -64.49
C GLY A 57 -39.38 -43.38 -64.50
N GLU A 58 -39.05 -42.25 -63.95
CA GLU A 58 -37.72 -41.67 -63.98
C GLU A 58 -36.81 -42.23 -62.86
N VAL A 59 -37.36 -42.91 -61.85
CA VAL A 59 -36.65 -43.46 -60.69
C VAL A 59 -36.29 -44.93 -60.92
N GLN A 60 -34.99 -45.22 -60.85
CA GLN A 60 -34.48 -46.59 -60.99
C GLN A 60 -34.55 -47.38 -59.68
N LYS A 61 -34.07 -46.74 -58.60
CA LYS A 61 -34.10 -47.31 -57.24
C LYS A 61 -34.21 -46.27 -56.20
N VAL A 62 -34.77 -46.61 -55.03
CA VAL A 62 -34.82 -45.82 -53.82
C VAL A 62 -34.13 -46.58 -52.71
N VAL A 63 -33.20 -45.95 -52.02
CA VAL A 63 -32.50 -46.51 -50.83
C VAL A 63 -32.98 -45.79 -49.62
N ILE A 64 -33.68 -46.45 -48.73
CA ILE A 64 -34.18 -45.92 -47.48
C ILE A 64 -33.09 -46.12 -46.41
N LEU A 65 -32.61 -45.01 -45.84
CA LEU A 65 -31.57 -44.98 -44.80
C LEU A 65 -32.18 -44.67 -43.41
N ASN A 66 -31.81 -45.47 -42.43
CA ASN A 66 -32.17 -45.26 -41.02
C ASN A 66 -33.67 -44.99 -40.79
N ARG A 67 -34.57 -45.48 -41.69
CA ARG A 67 -36.02 -45.28 -41.63
C ARG A 67 -36.54 -43.86 -41.67
N ARG A 68 -35.73 -42.90 -42.11
CA ARG A 68 -36.10 -41.48 -42.13
C ARG A 68 -35.67 -40.73 -43.37
N GLU A 69 -34.66 -41.20 -44.08
CA GLU A 69 -34.08 -40.54 -45.24
C GLU A 69 -34.17 -41.48 -46.46
N ALA A 70 -34.58 -40.95 -47.63
CA ALA A 70 -34.61 -41.65 -48.90
C ALA A 70 -33.57 -41.06 -49.85
N LYS A 71 -32.68 -41.88 -50.36
CA LYS A 71 -31.75 -41.59 -51.43
C LYS A 71 -32.32 -42.14 -52.77
N VAL A 72 -32.49 -41.28 -53.76
CA VAL A 72 -33.12 -41.57 -55.05
C VAL A 72 -32.04 -41.65 -56.11
N TYR A 73 -32.16 -42.71 -56.92
CA TYR A 73 -31.30 -42.93 -58.07
C TYR A 73 -32.16 -42.93 -59.31
N LEU A 74 -31.86 -42.04 -60.26
CA LEU A 74 -32.60 -41.93 -61.53
C LEU A 74 -32.13 -42.93 -62.58
N THR A 75 -33.02 -43.22 -63.54
CA THR A 75 -32.69 -44.04 -64.72
C THR A 75 -31.70 -43.29 -65.62
N ALA A 76 -30.92 -44.05 -66.45
CA ALA A 76 -29.92 -43.43 -67.32
C ALA A 76 -30.55 -42.48 -68.38
N GLU A 77 -31.81 -42.66 -68.69
CA GLU A 77 -32.59 -41.80 -69.61
C GLU A 77 -33.06 -40.54 -68.90
N ALA A 78 -33.53 -40.61 -67.68
CA ALA A 78 -34.00 -39.51 -66.87
C ALA A 78 -32.85 -38.54 -66.57
N LYS A 79 -31.62 -38.99 -66.34
CA LYS A 79 -30.42 -38.17 -66.11
C LYS A 79 -30.07 -37.31 -67.33
N LYS A 80 -30.61 -37.55 -68.52
CA LYS A 80 -30.36 -36.72 -69.70
C LYS A 80 -31.38 -35.59 -69.86
N LEU A 81 -32.47 -35.60 -69.13
CA LEU A 81 -33.48 -34.57 -69.15
C LEU A 81 -32.97 -33.23 -68.56
N GLU A 82 -33.41 -32.12 -69.17
CA GLU A 82 -32.97 -30.79 -68.75
C GLU A 82 -33.27 -30.46 -67.28
N LYS A 83 -34.38 -30.94 -66.75
CA LYS A 83 -34.80 -30.75 -65.37
C LYS A 83 -33.89 -31.43 -64.33
N HIS A 84 -33.07 -32.42 -64.78
CA HIS A 84 -32.14 -33.15 -63.90
C HIS A 84 -30.64 -32.79 -64.16
N LYS A 85 -30.37 -31.84 -65.06
CA LYS A 85 -28.95 -31.40 -65.34
C LYS A 85 -28.26 -30.79 -64.18
N ASN A 86 -28.97 -30.16 -63.24
CA ASN A 86 -28.40 -29.49 -62.05
C ASN A 86 -28.15 -30.41 -60.83
N THR A 87 -28.37 -31.72 -61.00
CA THR A 87 -28.13 -32.70 -59.91
C THR A 87 -26.68 -33.09 -59.72
N ARG A 88 -25.76 -32.60 -60.57
CA ARG A 88 -24.35 -32.87 -60.40
C ARG A 88 -23.78 -31.88 -59.39
N SER A 89 -23.44 -32.37 -58.22
CA SER A 89 -22.73 -31.67 -57.18
C SER A 89 -21.52 -30.90 -57.72
N THR A 90 -21.31 -29.69 -57.27
CA THR A 90 -20.10 -28.83 -57.47
C THR A 90 -18.90 -29.38 -56.69
N SER A 91 -18.67 -30.67 -56.63
CA SER A 91 -17.48 -31.25 -56.02
C SER A 91 -16.32 -31.22 -57.01
N ILE A 92 -15.15 -30.75 -56.52
CA ILE A 92 -13.89 -30.65 -57.29
C ILE A 92 -13.32 -32.05 -57.67
N LEU A 93 -13.92 -33.13 -57.17
CA LEU A 93 -13.55 -34.51 -57.43
C LEU A 93 -14.57 -35.18 -58.36
N PRO A 94 -14.14 -36.04 -59.29
CA PRO A 94 -15.07 -36.76 -60.21
C PRO A 94 -16.03 -37.63 -59.41
N SER A 95 -17.33 -37.41 -59.62
CA SER A 95 -18.43 -38.17 -58.97
C SER A 95 -18.35 -39.65 -59.31
N SER A 96 -18.45 -40.53 -58.29
CA SER A 96 -18.52 -41.96 -58.43
C SER A 96 -19.91 -42.39 -59.02
N PRO A 97 -19.99 -43.39 -59.85
CA PRO A 97 -21.26 -43.88 -60.44
C PRO A 97 -22.29 -44.35 -59.40
N SER A 98 -21.92 -44.41 -58.13
CA SER A 98 -22.79 -44.94 -57.05
C SER A 98 -23.36 -43.84 -56.14
N GLU A 99 -23.21 -42.52 -56.48
CA GLU A 99 -23.78 -41.43 -55.69
C GLU A 99 -25.29 -41.26 -56.00
N PRO A 100 -26.13 -40.96 -54.97
CA PRO A 100 -27.54 -40.68 -55.18
C PRO A 100 -27.75 -39.36 -55.93
N ASP A 101 -28.80 -39.33 -56.80
CA ASP A 101 -29.10 -38.11 -57.57
C ASP A 101 -29.87 -37.08 -56.75
N TYR A 102 -30.75 -37.57 -55.83
CA TYR A 102 -31.51 -36.72 -54.88
C TYR A 102 -31.60 -37.42 -53.53
N GLN A 103 -31.87 -36.61 -52.51
CA GLN A 103 -32.16 -37.09 -51.17
C GLN A 103 -33.26 -36.24 -50.52
N PHE A 104 -34.10 -36.88 -49.67
CA PHE A 104 -35.11 -36.20 -48.87
C PHE A 104 -35.43 -37.01 -47.64
N GLU A 105 -36.02 -36.33 -46.66
CA GLU A 105 -36.47 -36.91 -45.38
C GLU A 105 -37.99 -37.10 -45.46
N PHE A 106 -38.50 -38.19 -44.89
CA PHE A 106 -39.93 -38.47 -44.79
C PHE A 106 -40.31 -38.79 -43.34
N GLY A 107 -41.58 -38.51 -42.97
CA GLY A 107 -42.04 -38.63 -41.60
C GLY A 107 -42.33 -40.05 -41.12
N ASP A 108 -43.17 -40.76 -41.80
CA ASP A 108 -43.59 -42.08 -41.43
C ASP A 108 -43.28 -43.11 -42.55
N LEU A 109 -42.56 -44.17 -42.14
CA LEU A 109 -42.08 -45.17 -43.09
C LEU A 109 -43.24 -45.95 -43.75
N GLN A 110 -44.28 -46.30 -42.98
CA GLN A 110 -45.37 -47.16 -43.46
C GLN A 110 -46.27 -46.43 -44.47
N ASN A 111 -46.51 -45.13 -44.22
CA ASN A 111 -47.24 -44.30 -45.17
C ASN A 111 -46.44 -44.10 -46.46
N PHE A 112 -45.13 -43.82 -46.33
CA PHE A 112 -44.23 -43.63 -47.46
C PHE A 112 -44.11 -44.90 -48.32
N GLU A 113 -44.05 -46.11 -47.72
CA GLU A 113 -44.09 -47.41 -48.44
C GLU A 113 -45.39 -47.61 -49.14
N ASN A 114 -46.54 -47.32 -48.54
CA ASN A 114 -47.85 -47.44 -49.12
C ASN A 114 -48.00 -46.50 -50.34
N ASP A 115 -47.51 -45.29 -50.26
CA ASP A 115 -47.56 -44.33 -51.37
C ASP A 115 -46.69 -44.79 -52.54
N ILE A 116 -45.46 -45.26 -52.28
CA ILE A 116 -44.63 -45.88 -53.34
C ILE A 116 -45.31 -47.10 -53.95
N ALA A 117 -45.85 -47.98 -53.13
CA ALA A 117 -46.53 -49.20 -53.63
C ALA A 117 -47.77 -48.89 -54.49
N LYS A 118 -48.54 -47.88 -54.11
CA LYS A 118 -49.69 -47.37 -54.85
C LYS A 118 -49.25 -46.80 -56.20
N ILE A 119 -48.27 -45.91 -56.24
CA ILE A 119 -47.78 -45.28 -57.48
C ILE A 119 -47.18 -46.37 -58.42
N LYS A 120 -46.40 -47.30 -57.86
CA LYS A 120 -45.87 -48.46 -58.67
C LYS A 120 -46.96 -49.30 -59.31
N LYS A 121 -48.04 -49.60 -58.56
CA LYS A 121 -49.17 -50.43 -59.05
C LYS A 121 -50.01 -49.70 -60.11
N GLU A 122 -50.24 -48.38 -59.90
CA GLU A 122 -51.00 -47.53 -60.82
C GLU A 122 -50.28 -47.33 -62.16
N ASN A 123 -48.97 -47.23 -62.16
CA ASN A 123 -48.18 -46.91 -63.36
C ASN A 123 -47.37 -48.09 -63.91
N GLY A 124 -47.45 -49.28 -63.32
CA GLY A 124 -46.78 -50.48 -63.82
C GLY A 124 -45.25 -50.41 -63.73
N LEU A 125 -44.69 -49.78 -62.70
CA LEU A 125 -43.27 -49.47 -62.58
C LEU A 125 -42.49 -50.55 -61.83
N ASP A 126 -41.27 -50.84 -62.28
CA ASP A 126 -40.36 -51.83 -61.65
C ASP A 126 -39.19 -51.12 -60.90
N THR A 127 -39.52 -50.15 -60.03
CA THR A 127 -38.55 -49.45 -59.22
C THR A 127 -38.20 -50.27 -57.98
N SER A 128 -36.91 -50.51 -57.72
CA SER A 128 -36.44 -51.26 -56.56
C SER A 128 -36.34 -50.39 -55.34
N VAL A 129 -36.86 -50.85 -54.18
CA VAL A 129 -36.75 -50.22 -52.90
C VAL A 129 -35.80 -51.06 -52.03
N ILE A 130 -34.75 -50.45 -51.53
CA ILE A 130 -33.71 -51.11 -50.73
C ILE A 130 -33.63 -50.43 -49.38
N TYR A 131 -33.56 -51.19 -48.30
CA TYR A 131 -33.40 -50.68 -46.91
C TYR A 131 -31.98 -50.87 -46.49
N ASN A 132 -31.37 -49.82 -45.96
CA ASN A 132 -30.01 -49.85 -45.44
C ASN A 132 -29.90 -49.09 -44.10
N THR A 133 -29.09 -49.61 -43.19
CA THR A 133 -28.82 -48.98 -41.91
C THR A 133 -27.32 -48.67 -41.86
N GLU A 134 -26.97 -47.43 -42.03
CA GLU A 134 -25.60 -47.00 -41.93
C GLU A 134 -25.35 -46.46 -40.51
N SER A 135 -24.44 -47.07 -39.70
CA SER A 135 -23.94 -46.58 -38.43
C SER A 135 -22.47 -46.26 -38.61
N ASN A 136 -22.13 -44.95 -38.64
CA ASN A 136 -20.75 -44.53 -38.75
C ASN A 136 -20.16 -44.20 -37.36
N VAL A 137 -20.29 -45.18 -36.44
CA VAL A 137 -19.87 -45.03 -35.01
C VAL A 137 -18.41 -44.62 -34.87
N TRP A 138 -17.55 -45.15 -35.74
CA TRP A 138 -16.13 -44.82 -35.70
C TRP A 138 -15.83 -43.38 -36.17
N GLY A 139 -16.59 -42.86 -37.12
CA GLY A 139 -16.45 -41.47 -37.56
C GLY A 139 -16.86 -40.47 -36.48
N GLU A 140 -17.99 -40.74 -35.80
CA GLU A 140 -18.46 -39.90 -34.70
C GLU A 140 -17.50 -39.90 -33.49
N ILE A 141 -16.98 -41.07 -33.11
CA ILE A 141 -15.97 -41.21 -32.04
C ILE A 141 -14.69 -40.46 -32.42
N PHE A 142 -14.23 -40.53 -33.65
CA PHE A 142 -13.02 -39.88 -34.10
C PHE A 142 -13.15 -38.36 -34.12
N ILE A 143 -14.30 -37.86 -34.61
CA ILE A 143 -14.57 -36.39 -34.61
C ILE A 143 -14.72 -35.87 -33.20
N THR A 144 -15.31 -36.62 -32.28
CA THR A 144 -15.47 -36.22 -30.87
C THR A 144 -14.16 -36.25 -30.10
N LEU A 145 -13.27 -37.21 -30.35
CA LEU A 145 -12.00 -37.39 -29.66
C LEU A 145 -10.86 -36.52 -30.25
N LEU A 146 -10.94 -36.10 -31.49
CA LEU A 146 -9.90 -35.32 -32.18
C LEU A 146 -9.56 -34.01 -31.47
N PRO A 147 -10.52 -33.18 -30.98
CA PRO A 147 -10.23 -31.98 -30.23
C PRO A 147 -9.47 -32.25 -28.93
N PHE A 148 -9.84 -33.33 -28.23
CA PHE A 148 -9.15 -33.71 -26.98
C PHE A 148 -7.72 -34.18 -27.25
N ALA A 149 -7.51 -34.96 -28.32
CA ALA A 149 -6.17 -35.39 -28.72
C ALA A 149 -5.28 -34.20 -29.13
N LEU A 150 -5.84 -33.19 -29.81
CA LEU A 150 -5.13 -31.95 -30.13
C LEU A 150 -4.76 -31.14 -28.89
N ILE A 151 -5.70 -30.98 -27.93
CA ILE A 151 -5.45 -30.30 -26.67
C ILE A 151 -4.34 -31.00 -25.88
N ILE A 152 -4.40 -32.32 -25.78
CA ILE A 152 -3.38 -33.12 -25.09
C ILE A 152 -2.03 -33.01 -25.82
N GLY A 153 -2.01 -33.06 -27.16
CA GLY A 153 -0.80 -32.89 -27.96
C GLY A 153 -0.14 -31.52 -27.76
N VAL A 154 -0.95 -30.47 -27.81
CA VAL A 154 -0.49 -29.09 -27.51
C VAL A 154 0.02 -28.98 -26.06
N TRP A 155 -0.67 -29.60 -25.12
CA TRP A 155 -0.26 -29.60 -23.72
C TRP A 155 1.08 -30.33 -23.51
N ILE A 156 1.25 -31.52 -24.13
CA ILE A 156 2.53 -32.25 -24.09
C ILE A 156 3.64 -31.47 -24.80
N PHE A 157 3.34 -30.81 -25.93
CA PHE A 157 4.30 -29.96 -26.64
C PHE A 157 4.76 -28.75 -25.77
N ILE A 158 3.81 -28.11 -25.10
CA ILE A 158 4.11 -27.01 -24.16
C ILE A 158 4.95 -27.54 -22.99
N MET A 159 4.56 -28.67 -22.40
CA MET A 159 5.31 -29.29 -21.30
C MET A 159 6.74 -29.69 -21.73
N ARG A 160 6.92 -30.30 -22.89
CA ARG A 160 8.25 -30.63 -23.42
C ARG A 160 9.12 -29.40 -23.72
N ARG A 161 8.51 -28.32 -24.20
CA ARG A 161 9.20 -27.07 -24.45
C ARG A 161 9.57 -26.34 -23.13
N MET A 162 8.78 -26.51 -22.08
CA MET A 162 9.08 -26.01 -20.73
C MET A 162 10.13 -26.84 -19.98
N SER A 163 10.22 -28.13 -20.27
CA SER A 163 11.16 -29.08 -19.62
C SER A 163 12.53 -29.15 -20.26
N GLY A 164 12.72 -28.62 -21.47
CA GLY A 164 13.93 -28.79 -22.28
C GLY A 164 14.86 -27.59 -22.37
N GLY A 165 14.87 -26.66 -21.38
CA GLY A 165 15.73 -25.49 -21.37
C GLY A 165 16.40 -25.28 -20.01
N THR A 166 17.65 -25.63 -19.89
CA THR A 166 18.59 -25.14 -18.87
C THR A 166 18.61 -23.61 -18.92
N GLY A 167 17.89 -22.92 -17.99
CA GLY A 167 17.98 -21.45 -17.83
C GLY A 167 16.64 -20.72 -17.90
N GLY A 168 15.99 -20.50 -16.74
CA GLY A 168 15.13 -19.33 -16.52
C GLY A 168 13.82 -19.21 -17.30
N GLY A 169 12.98 -20.24 -17.35
CA GLY A 169 11.65 -20.13 -17.95
C GLY A 169 10.51 -20.02 -16.92
N ALA A 170 9.39 -19.39 -17.30
CA ALA A 170 8.23 -18.99 -16.49
C ALA A 170 7.65 -20.06 -15.53
N GLY A 171 7.94 -21.36 -15.74
CA GLY A 171 7.56 -22.45 -14.83
C GLY A 171 8.32 -22.44 -13.51
N GLY A 172 9.55 -21.93 -13.48
CA GLY A 172 10.34 -21.77 -12.24
C GLY A 172 9.80 -20.69 -11.30
N GLN A 173 9.04 -19.73 -11.82
CA GLN A 173 8.46 -18.66 -11.00
C GLN A 173 7.27 -19.17 -10.17
N ILE A 174 6.49 -20.13 -10.64
CA ILE A 174 5.33 -20.67 -9.90
C ILE A 174 5.80 -21.46 -8.65
N PHE A 175 6.93 -22.18 -8.74
CA PHE A 175 7.53 -22.89 -7.60
C PHE A 175 8.33 -21.99 -6.66
N ASN A 176 8.61 -20.73 -7.05
CA ASN A 176 9.31 -19.74 -6.22
C ASN A 176 8.36 -18.79 -5.45
N ILE A 177 7.06 -18.87 -5.62
CA ILE A 177 6.07 -17.99 -4.96
C ILE A 177 6.16 -18.10 -3.43
N GLY A 178 6.50 -19.26 -2.90
CA GLY A 178 6.65 -19.49 -1.46
C GLY A 178 8.05 -19.21 -0.88
N LYS A 179 9.02 -18.80 -1.72
CA LYS A 179 10.36 -18.48 -1.21
C LYS A 179 10.40 -17.07 -0.64
N SER A 180 11.13 -16.93 0.46
CA SER A 180 11.37 -15.63 1.08
C SER A 180 12.10 -14.70 0.11
N LYS A 181 11.58 -13.45 0.00
CA LYS A 181 12.24 -12.35 -0.70
C LYS A 181 13.16 -11.55 0.24
N ALA A 182 13.55 -12.15 1.38
CA ALA A 182 14.41 -11.49 2.34
C ALA A 182 15.66 -10.93 1.66
N LYS A 183 15.93 -9.66 1.90
CA LYS A 183 17.20 -9.06 1.52
C LYS A 183 18.25 -9.55 2.49
N LEU A 184 19.14 -10.42 2.01
CA LEU A 184 20.31 -10.84 2.75
C LEU A 184 21.38 -9.75 2.62
N PHE A 185 21.75 -9.16 3.74
CA PHE A 185 22.93 -8.33 3.84
C PHE A 185 24.06 -9.20 4.42
N ASP A 186 24.97 -9.68 3.57
CA ASP A 186 26.10 -10.50 3.96
C ASP A 186 27.29 -9.63 4.40
N GLN A 187 28.12 -10.13 5.31
CA GLN A 187 29.28 -9.42 5.89
C GLN A 187 30.22 -8.78 4.87
N ASN A 188 30.28 -9.32 3.65
CA ASN A 188 31.23 -8.91 2.63
C ASN A 188 30.71 -7.83 1.68
N THR A 189 29.43 -7.44 1.72
CA THR A 189 28.89 -6.61 0.65
C THR A 189 28.23 -5.31 1.10
N ASP A 190 27.48 -5.21 2.24
CA ASP A 190 26.62 -4.03 2.42
C ASP A 190 26.37 -3.50 3.83
N VAL A 191 26.75 -4.15 4.92
CA VAL A 191 26.48 -3.61 6.26
C VAL A 191 27.71 -2.86 6.81
N LYS A 192 27.96 -1.67 6.27
CA LYS A 192 28.96 -0.72 6.82
C LYS A 192 28.39 0.15 7.94
N VAL A 193 27.17 -0.16 8.44
CA VAL A 193 26.49 0.61 9.48
C VAL A 193 26.88 0.07 10.83
N SER A 194 27.47 0.91 11.68
CA SER A 194 27.80 0.65 13.09
C SER A 194 27.01 1.59 13.99
N PHE A 195 27.16 1.45 15.33
CA PHE A 195 26.57 2.41 16.27
C PHE A 195 27.10 3.83 16.12
N GLU A 196 28.26 4.03 15.54
CA GLU A 196 28.79 5.36 15.20
C GLU A 196 27.92 6.12 14.16
N ASN A 197 27.16 5.37 13.35
CA ASN A 197 26.25 5.95 12.36
C ASN A 197 24.85 6.24 12.92
N VAL A 198 24.58 5.80 14.15
CA VAL A 198 23.33 6.04 14.88
C VAL A 198 23.60 7.12 15.91
N ALA A 199 23.18 8.34 15.63
CA ALA A 199 23.28 9.45 16.57
C ALA A 199 22.13 9.36 17.57
N GLY A 200 22.38 9.74 18.83
CA GLY A 200 21.42 9.64 19.93
C GLY A 200 21.04 8.21 20.28
N LEU A 201 19.84 8.05 20.85
CA LEU A 201 19.26 6.77 21.26
C LEU A 201 20.11 5.99 22.30
N GLU A 202 20.75 6.74 23.22
CA GLU A 202 21.70 6.12 24.17
C GLU A 202 21.07 4.99 24.97
N GLY A 203 19.86 5.18 25.53
CA GLY A 203 19.15 4.14 26.28
C GLY A 203 18.85 2.91 25.43
N ALA A 204 18.36 3.10 24.19
CA ALA A 204 18.08 1.99 23.29
C ALA A 204 19.36 1.27 22.84
N LYS A 205 20.47 2.01 22.66
CA LYS A 205 21.79 1.43 22.35
C LYS A 205 22.32 0.59 23.52
N GLU A 206 22.18 1.05 24.74
CA GLU A 206 22.61 0.32 25.94
C GLU A 206 21.86 -1.01 26.07
N GLU A 207 20.52 -1.00 25.95
CA GLU A 207 19.71 -2.20 26.00
C GLU A 207 20.03 -3.19 24.86
N ILE A 208 20.27 -2.67 23.66
CA ILE A 208 20.53 -3.53 22.50
C ILE A 208 21.99 -4.02 22.45
N GLN A 209 22.90 -3.33 23.14
CA GLN A 209 24.31 -3.73 23.27
C GLN A 209 24.44 -5.11 23.92
N GLU A 210 23.56 -5.45 24.86
CA GLU A 210 23.54 -6.79 25.45
C GLU A 210 23.29 -7.88 24.39
N ILE A 211 22.46 -7.58 23.38
CA ILE A 211 22.19 -8.49 22.26
C ILE A 211 23.43 -8.65 21.39
N VAL A 212 24.15 -7.55 21.12
CA VAL A 212 25.42 -7.56 20.38
C VAL A 212 26.48 -8.39 21.10
N ASP A 213 26.64 -8.14 22.39
CA ASP A 213 27.62 -8.83 23.22
C ASP A 213 27.32 -10.35 23.30
N PHE A 214 26.03 -10.67 23.38
CA PHE A 214 25.60 -12.06 23.34
C PHE A 214 25.95 -12.74 22.00
N LEU A 215 25.65 -12.07 20.86
CA LEU A 215 25.96 -12.60 19.51
C LEU A 215 27.46 -12.77 19.30
N LYS A 216 28.30 -11.90 19.91
CA LYS A 216 29.76 -11.97 19.86
C LYS A 216 30.32 -13.08 20.79
N ASN A 217 29.74 -13.25 21.97
CA ASN A 217 30.28 -14.14 23.03
C ASN A 217 29.16 -14.94 23.75
N PRO A 218 28.48 -15.86 23.08
CA PRO A 218 27.34 -16.59 23.65
C PRO A 218 27.71 -17.41 24.90
N ASP A 219 28.91 -17.97 24.94
CA ASP A 219 29.38 -18.85 26.04
C ASP A 219 29.48 -18.12 27.38
N LYS A 220 29.76 -16.82 27.38
CA LYS A 220 29.81 -15.97 28.59
C LYS A 220 28.49 -15.99 29.35
N TYR A 221 27.37 -15.99 28.64
CA TYR A 221 26.04 -15.92 29.23
C TYR A 221 25.48 -17.31 29.56
N THR A 222 25.70 -18.28 28.65
CA THR A 222 25.18 -19.64 28.82
C THR A 222 25.89 -20.40 29.95
N SER A 223 27.18 -20.13 30.19
CA SER A 223 27.94 -20.74 31.31
C SER A 223 27.41 -20.35 32.69
N LEU A 224 26.79 -19.19 32.82
CA LEU A 224 26.15 -18.70 34.04
C LEU A 224 24.67 -19.11 34.17
N GLY A 225 24.14 -19.89 33.22
CA GLY A 225 22.74 -20.32 33.19
C GLY A 225 21.78 -19.27 32.63
N GLY A 226 22.30 -18.16 32.05
CA GLY A 226 21.52 -17.14 31.40
C GLY A 226 20.81 -17.69 30.15
N LYS A 227 19.53 -17.34 29.98
CA LYS A 227 18.78 -17.66 28.77
C LYS A 227 18.87 -16.48 27.82
N ILE A 228 19.11 -16.78 26.55
CA ILE A 228 19.20 -15.81 25.47
C ILE A 228 17.81 -15.25 25.19
N PRO A 229 17.64 -13.92 25.06
CA PRO A 229 16.42 -13.36 24.50
C PRO A 229 16.28 -13.84 23.05
N LYS A 230 15.16 -14.50 22.73
CA LYS A 230 14.93 -15.00 21.36
C LYS A 230 14.53 -13.88 20.42
N GLY A 231 13.96 -12.80 20.95
CA GLY A 231 13.57 -11.64 20.17
C GLY A 231 13.44 -10.36 20.97
N ALA A 232 13.65 -9.24 20.29
CA ALA A 232 13.38 -7.92 20.81
C ALA A 232 12.48 -7.11 19.87
N LEU A 233 11.58 -6.33 20.44
CA LEU A 233 10.66 -5.46 19.72
C LEU A 233 11.08 -4.00 19.88
N LEU A 234 11.40 -3.34 18.77
CA LEU A 234 11.67 -1.91 18.71
C LEU A 234 10.35 -1.16 18.55
N VAL A 235 9.98 -0.36 19.52
CA VAL A 235 8.72 0.38 19.58
C VAL A 235 8.98 1.87 19.55
N GLY A 236 8.29 2.62 18.72
CA GLY A 236 8.40 4.08 18.73
C GLY A 236 7.79 4.74 17.49
N PRO A 237 7.72 6.07 17.46
CA PRO A 237 7.19 6.83 16.34
C PRO A 237 7.91 6.55 15.02
N PRO A 238 7.27 6.81 13.86
CA PRO A 238 7.94 6.67 12.57
C PRO A 238 9.13 7.64 12.46
N GLY A 239 10.16 7.23 11.72
CA GLY A 239 11.33 8.08 11.46
C GLY A 239 12.36 8.16 12.59
N THR A 240 12.16 7.49 13.72
CA THR A 240 13.09 7.53 14.88
C THR A 240 14.35 6.66 14.72
N GLY A 241 14.50 5.94 13.59
CA GLY A 241 15.72 5.19 13.31
C GLY A 241 15.69 3.70 13.69
N LYS A 242 14.53 3.11 13.99
CA LYS A 242 14.40 1.68 14.37
C LYS A 242 15.08 0.73 13.39
N THR A 243 14.83 0.89 12.10
CA THR A 243 15.44 0.08 11.04
C THR A 243 16.97 0.32 10.94
N LEU A 244 17.43 1.55 11.18
CA LEU A 244 18.84 1.90 11.20
C LEU A 244 19.55 1.26 12.39
N LEU A 245 18.93 1.33 13.57
CA LEU A 245 19.43 0.69 14.80
C LEU A 245 19.56 -0.82 14.62
N ALA A 246 18.54 -1.49 14.05
CA ALA A 246 18.60 -2.94 13.79
C ALA A 246 19.75 -3.32 12.83
N LYS A 247 20.02 -2.51 11.81
CA LYS A 247 21.17 -2.71 10.92
C LYS A 247 22.50 -2.48 11.64
N ALA A 248 22.56 -1.46 12.50
CA ALA A 248 23.76 -1.18 13.28
C ALA A 248 24.13 -2.34 14.24
N VAL A 249 23.12 -2.96 14.86
CA VAL A 249 23.30 -4.17 15.68
C VAL A 249 23.97 -5.29 14.88
N ALA A 250 23.49 -5.56 13.69
CA ALA A 250 24.06 -6.60 12.85
C ALA A 250 25.51 -6.28 12.39
N GLY A 251 25.77 -5.01 12.04
CA GLY A 251 27.10 -4.55 11.67
C GLY A 251 28.07 -4.60 12.84
N GLU A 252 27.62 -4.21 14.04
CA GLU A 252 28.42 -4.25 15.26
C GLU A 252 28.71 -5.69 15.71
N ALA A 253 27.71 -6.58 15.63
CA ALA A 253 27.87 -7.99 15.93
C ALA A 253 28.61 -8.78 14.83
N LYS A 254 28.76 -8.20 13.63
CA LYS A 254 29.35 -8.83 12.44
C LYS A 254 28.67 -10.15 12.07
N VAL A 255 27.34 -10.17 12.09
CA VAL A 255 26.52 -11.34 11.75
C VAL A 255 25.65 -11.06 10.52
N PRO A 256 25.24 -12.11 9.76
CA PRO A 256 24.29 -11.99 8.67
C PRO A 256 22.96 -11.34 9.12
N PHE A 257 22.42 -10.44 8.28
CA PHE A 257 21.20 -9.71 8.55
C PHE A 257 20.15 -10.00 7.47
N PHE A 258 19.04 -10.60 7.88
CA PHE A 258 17.91 -10.92 7.03
C PHE A 258 16.80 -9.92 7.28
N SER A 259 16.49 -9.05 6.32
CA SER A 259 15.47 -8.00 6.48
C SER A 259 14.27 -8.25 5.59
N LEU A 260 13.07 -8.21 6.21
CA LEU A 260 11.78 -8.19 5.53
C LEU A 260 10.84 -7.16 6.15
N SER A 261 9.86 -6.67 5.37
CA SER A 261 8.71 -5.96 5.92
C SER A 261 7.60 -6.96 6.29
N GLY A 262 6.84 -6.67 7.36
CA GLY A 262 5.63 -7.42 7.71
C GLY A 262 4.63 -7.50 6.54
N SER A 263 4.58 -6.46 5.71
CA SER A 263 3.75 -6.44 4.50
C SER A 263 4.17 -7.46 3.43
N ASP A 264 5.45 -7.86 3.39
CA ASP A 264 5.96 -8.87 2.44
C ASP A 264 5.39 -10.27 2.71
N PHE A 265 4.86 -10.50 3.91
CA PHE A 265 4.21 -11.76 4.28
C PHE A 265 2.71 -11.78 3.95
N VAL A 266 2.11 -10.62 3.69
CA VAL A 266 0.68 -10.51 3.36
C VAL A 266 0.49 -10.69 1.87
N GLU A 267 -0.05 -11.86 1.48
CA GLU A 267 -0.32 -12.20 0.07
C GLU A 267 -1.79 -12.62 -0.09
N MET A 268 -2.29 -12.59 -1.32
CA MET A 268 -3.66 -13.02 -1.62
C MET A 268 -3.83 -14.54 -1.65
N PHE A 269 -2.72 -15.30 -1.72
CA PHE A 269 -2.76 -16.75 -1.82
C PHE A 269 -2.54 -17.40 -0.46
N VAL A 270 -3.45 -18.28 -0.06
CA VAL A 270 -3.42 -18.98 1.22
C VAL A 270 -2.15 -19.83 1.37
N GLY A 271 -1.46 -19.68 2.51
CA GLY A 271 -0.26 -20.45 2.87
C GLY A 271 1.06 -19.90 2.34
N VAL A 272 1.06 -18.88 1.48
CA VAL A 272 2.30 -18.28 0.94
C VAL A 272 3.06 -17.52 2.03
N GLY A 273 2.38 -16.74 2.85
CA GLY A 273 2.98 -16.02 3.97
C GLY A 273 3.66 -16.96 4.96
N ALA A 274 2.95 -17.99 5.38
CA ALA A 274 3.49 -19.03 6.27
C ALA A 274 4.70 -19.79 5.66
N SER A 275 4.69 -20.03 4.35
CA SER A 275 5.82 -20.65 3.65
C SER A 275 7.05 -19.73 3.63
N ARG A 276 6.87 -18.41 3.43
CA ARG A 276 7.96 -17.42 3.48
C ARG A 276 8.57 -17.32 4.87
N VAL A 277 7.75 -17.37 5.91
CA VAL A 277 8.24 -17.40 7.30
C VAL A 277 9.15 -18.61 7.50
N ARG A 278 8.70 -19.82 7.15
CA ARG A 278 9.49 -21.05 7.27
C ARG A 278 10.82 -20.97 6.51
N ASP A 279 10.78 -20.47 5.28
CA ASP A 279 11.98 -20.35 4.44
C ASP A 279 12.98 -19.34 5.02
N LEU A 280 12.50 -18.18 5.50
CA LEU A 280 13.32 -17.16 6.17
C LEU A 280 14.05 -17.74 7.40
N PHE A 281 13.29 -18.40 8.28
CA PHE A 281 13.86 -18.99 9.50
C PHE A 281 14.83 -20.12 9.19
N LYS A 282 14.56 -20.93 8.16
CA LYS A 282 15.48 -21.96 7.69
C LYS A 282 16.80 -21.35 7.20
N GLN A 283 16.75 -20.32 6.34
CA GLN A 283 17.93 -19.63 5.83
C GLN A 283 18.76 -19.00 6.94
N ALA A 284 18.11 -18.38 7.93
CA ALA A 284 18.79 -17.79 9.08
C ALA A 284 19.47 -18.84 9.97
N LYS A 285 18.82 -20.00 10.18
CA LYS A 285 19.41 -21.14 10.91
C LYS A 285 20.64 -21.70 10.20
N GLU A 286 20.62 -21.80 8.88
CA GLU A 286 21.74 -22.27 8.07
C GLU A 286 22.96 -21.32 8.14
N LYS A 287 22.73 -20.04 8.40
CA LYS A 287 23.77 -19.00 8.50
C LYS A 287 23.98 -18.49 9.94
N SER A 288 23.62 -19.27 10.94
CA SER A 288 23.79 -18.92 12.37
C SER A 288 25.30 -18.73 12.72
N PRO A 289 25.67 -17.70 13.54
CA PRO A 289 24.80 -16.71 14.18
C PRO A 289 24.26 -15.67 13.20
N ALA A 290 22.97 -15.29 13.34
CA ALA A 290 22.29 -14.39 12.41
C ALA A 290 21.19 -13.56 13.10
N ILE A 291 20.83 -12.44 12.49
CA ILE A 291 19.69 -11.62 12.89
C ILE A 291 18.62 -11.66 11.82
N ILE A 292 17.38 -11.93 12.22
CA ILE A 292 16.18 -11.72 11.42
C ILE A 292 15.56 -10.40 11.86
N PHE A 293 15.32 -9.50 10.92
CA PHE A 293 14.63 -8.23 11.19
C PHE A 293 13.32 -8.16 10.41
N ILE A 294 12.23 -7.92 11.15
CA ILE A 294 10.88 -7.77 10.59
C ILE A 294 10.40 -6.34 10.86
N ASP A 295 10.40 -5.51 9.83
CA ASP A 295 9.87 -4.15 9.93
C ASP A 295 8.35 -4.16 9.82
N GLU A 296 7.67 -3.19 10.44
CA GLU A 296 6.20 -3.08 10.42
C GLU A 296 5.49 -4.39 10.81
N ILE A 297 5.92 -5.02 11.90
CA ILE A 297 5.36 -6.32 12.32
C ILE A 297 3.86 -6.27 12.59
N ASP A 298 3.29 -5.11 12.85
CA ASP A 298 1.85 -4.89 13.03
C ASP A 298 1.03 -5.20 11.77
N ALA A 299 1.66 -5.28 10.59
CA ALA A 299 1.01 -5.75 9.37
C ALA A 299 0.49 -7.20 9.49
N ILE A 300 1.22 -8.07 10.22
CA ILE A 300 0.86 -9.48 10.45
C ILE A 300 0.49 -9.77 11.91
N GLY A 301 1.02 -8.98 12.85
CA GLY A 301 0.94 -9.20 14.29
C GLY A 301 -0.26 -8.60 14.99
N ARG A 302 -1.23 -8.02 14.29
CA ARG A 302 -2.39 -7.35 14.89
C ARG A 302 -3.27 -8.34 15.66
N ALA A 303 -3.71 -7.95 16.86
CA ALA A 303 -4.66 -8.71 17.68
C ALA A 303 -5.98 -8.98 16.94
N ARG A 304 -6.59 -10.13 17.25
CA ARG A 304 -7.85 -10.58 16.65
C ARG A 304 -8.97 -9.60 16.93
N GLY A 305 -9.47 -8.91 15.91
CA GLY A 305 -10.68 -8.08 16.03
C GLY A 305 -11.93 -8.93 15.90
N LYS A 306 -12.99 -8.57 16.64
CA LYS A 306 -14.32 -9.23 16.55
C LYS A 306 -15.09 -8.93 15.24
N SER A 307 -14.49 -8.36 14.22
CA SER A 307 -15.18 -8.08 12.96
C SER A 307 -15.21 -9.32 12.07
N ASN A 308 -16.38 -9.88 11.88
CA ASN A 308 -16.72 -11.05 11.04
C ASN A 308 -16.63 -10.79 9.53
N PHE A 309 -15.72 -9.95 9.04
CA PHE A 309 -15.61 -9.68 7.61
C PHE A 309 -14.26 -10.14 7.05
N SER A 310 -14.35 -11.22 6.26
CA SER A 310 -13.56 -11.54 5.07
C SER A 310 -12.22 -12.27 5.22
N GLY A 311 -12.05 -13.31 4.41
CA GLY A 311 -10.92 -14.23 4.22
C GLY A 311 -9.48 -13.68 4.15
N SER A 312 -9.27 -12.37 4.16
CA SER A 312 -7.93 -11.77 4.27
C SER A 312 -7.37 -11.83 5.71
N ASN A 313 -8.24 -12.02 6.72
CA ASN A 313 -7.79 -12.15 8.11
C ASN A 313 -7.21 -13.54 8.40
N ASP A 314 -7.72 -14.58 7.72
CA ASP A 314 -7.27 -15.98 7.93
C ASP A 314 -5.82 -16.18 7.49
N GLU A 315 -5.40 -15.52 6.41
CA GLU A 315 -4.01 -15.62 5.93
C GLU A 315 -3.00 -14.93 6.86
N ARG A 316 -3.36 -13.76 7.37
CA ARG A 316 -2.53 -13.05 8.37
C ARG A 316 -2.39 -13.88 9.64
N GLU A 317 -3.49 -14.48 10.10
CA GLU A 317 -3.50 -15.31 11.29
C GLU A 317 -2.66 -16.57 11.10
N ASN A 318 -2.76 -17.23 9.94
CA ASN A 318 -1.92 -18.38 9.59
C ASN A 318 -0.43 -18.00 9.57
N THR A 319 -0.10 -16.85 9.01
CA THR A 319 1.27 -16.33 8.95
C THR A 319 1.79 -16.01 10.35
N LEU A 320 0.98 -15.33 11.18
CA LEU A 320 1.31 -15.06 12.58
C LEU A 320 1.54 -16.34 13.36
N ASN A 321 0.65 -17.31 13.27
CA ASN A 321 0.78 -18.60 13.96
C ASN A 321 2.05 -19.34 13.52
N GLN A 322 2.41 -19.27 12.22
CA GLN A 322 3.67 -19.85 11.73
C GLN A 322 4.88 -19.12 12.32
N LEU A 323 4.85 -17.77 12.38
CA LEU A 323 5.92 -16.97 13.01
C LEU A 323 6.11 -17.38 14.47
N LEU A 324 5.02 -17.47 15.25
CA LEU A 324 5.05 -17.89 16.63
C LEU A 324 5.63 -19.31 16.77
N THR A 325 5.24 -20.23 15.90
CA THR A 325 5.73 -21.61 15.87
C THR A 325 7.22 -21.68 15.58
N GLU A 326 7.72 -20.89 14.62
CA GLU A 326 9.14 -20.85 14.29
C GLU A 326 9.98 -20.25 15.45
N MET A 327 9.47 -19.21 16.12
CA MET A 327 10.12 -18.62 17.30
C MET A 327 10.13 -19.59 18.49
N ASP A 328 9.04 -20.31 18.73
CA ASP A 328 8.98 -21.33 19.79
C ASP A 328 9.89 -22.52 19.47
N GLY A 329 10.00 -22.90 18.20
CA GLY A 329 10.82 -23.96 17.66
C GLY A 329 12.34 -23.67 17.65
N PHE A 330 12.77 -22.47 18.05
CA PHE A 330 14.19 -22.24 18.35
C PHE A 330 14.58 -23.03 19.58
N GLY A 331 15.35 -24.09 19.39
CA GLY A 331 16.03 -24.80 20.50
C GLY A 331 16.96 -23.84 21.25
N THR A 332 17.40 -24.23 22.43
CA THR A 332 18.31 -23.46 23.30
C THR A 332 19.67 -23.14 22.67
N ASN A 333 20.02 -23.76 21.54
CA ASN A 333 21.34 -23.69 20.90
C ASN A 333 21.35 -23.00 19.53
N THR A 334 20.28 -22.36 19.11
CA THR A 334 20.29 -21.58 17.84
C THR A 334 20.64 -20.12 18.12
N ASN A 335 21.83 -19.68 17.71
CA ASN A 335 22.29 -18.29 17.85
C ASN A 335 21.64 -17.39 16.79
N VAL A 336 20.30 -17.45 16.68
CA VAL A 336 19.50 -16.56 15.81
C VAL A 336 18.61 -15.70 16.68
N ILE A 337 18.66 -14.40 16.48
CA ILE A 337 17.83 -13.42 17.21
C ILE A 337 16.87 -12.77 16.24
N VAL A 338 15.60 -12.63 16.64
CA VAL A 338 14.57 -11.94 15.87
C VAL A 338 14.39 -10.53 16.42
N LEU A 339 14.71 -9.52 15.63
CA LEU A 339 14.36 -8.13 15.90
C LEU A 339 13.09 -7.78 15.12
N ALA A 340 12.14 -7.13 15.75
CA ALA A 340 10.99 -6.60 15.06
C ALA A 340 10.82 -5.11 15.34
N ALA A 341 10.22 -4.36 14.42
CA ALA A 341 9.92 -2.96 14.63
C ALA A 341 8.44 -2.69 14.38
N THR A 342 7.86 -1.80 15.19
CA THR A 342 6.49 -1.31 15.01
C THR A 342 6.36 0.14 15.45
N ASN A 343 5.43 0.85 14.85
CA ASN A 343 5.00 2.17 15.31
C ASN A 343 3.79 2.07 16.26
N ARG A 344 3.18 0.88 16.36
CA ARG A 344 1.92 0.65 17.08
C ARG A 344 1.96 -0.65 17.88
N ALA A 345 2.65 -0.61 19.01
CA ALA A 345 2.69 -1.77 19.91
C ALA A 345 1.32 -2.10 20.53
N ASP A 346 0.44 -1.10 20.64
CA ASP A 346 -0.92 -1.19 21.19
C ASP A 346 -1.83 -2.16 20.42
N VAL A 347 -1.60 -2.31 19.10
CA VAL A 347 -2.43 -3.18 18.24
C VAL A 347 -1.92 -4.62 18.14
N LEU A 348 -0.73 -4.92 18.70
CA LEU A 348 -0.12 -6.24 18.57
C LEU A 348 -0.82 -7.30 19.42
N ASP A 349 -0.85 -8.53 18.91
CA ASP A 349 -1.33 -9.70 19.66
C ASP A 349 -0.43 -9.97 20.86
N LYS A 350 -1.03 -10.09 22.04
CA LYS A 350 -0.32 -10.37 23.29
C LYS A 350 0.50 -11.67 23.25
N ALA A 351 0.16 -12.59 22.35
CA ALA A 351 0.92 -13.82 22.15
C ALA A 351 2.35 -13.56 21.65
N LEU A 352 2.57 -12.48 20.88
CA LEU A 352 3.90 -12.07 20.43
C LEU A 352 4.81 -11.63 21.59
N MET A 353 4.23 -11.07 22.65
CA MET A 353 4.93 -10.45 23.77
C MET A 353 5.20 -11.44 24.92
N ARG A 354 4.95 -12.75 24.70
CA ARG A 354 5.21 -13.77 25.73
C ARG A 354 6.68 -14.12 25.79
N ALA A 355 7.14 -14.54 26.99
CA ALA A 355 8.50 -15.03 27.20
C ALA A 355 8.88 -16.13 26.19
N GLY A 356 10.09 -16.01 25.63
CA GLY A 356 10.58 -16.88 24.56
C GLY A 356 10.21 -16.45 23.15
N ARG A 357 9.59 -15.27 22.97
CA ARG A 357 9.28 -14.61 21.70
C ARG A 357 9.86 -13.20 21.71
N PHE A 358 9.05 -12.14 21.64
CA PHE A 358 9.52 -10.76 21.85
C PHE A 358 9.40 -10.40 23.33
N ASP A 359 10.28 -10.94 24.13
CA ASP A 359 10.28 -10.76 25.57
C ASP A 359 10.92 -9.45 26.04
N ARG A 360 11.64 -8.76 25.15
CA ARG A 360 12.17 -7.42 25.37
C ARG A 360 11.48 -6.41 24.48
N GLN A 361 11.08 -5.28 25.05
CA GLN A 361 10.58 -4.11 24.34
C GLN A 361 11.57 -2.98 24.53
N ILE A 362 12.14 -2.50 23.44
CA ILE A 362 13.10 -1.41 23.41
C ILE A 362 12.40 -0.20 22.83
N TYR A 363 12.25 0.85 23.63
CA TYR A 363 11.59 2.07 23.19
C TYR A 363 12.56 2.98 22.45
N VAL A 364 12.14 3.42 21.27
CA VAL A 364 12.91 4.31 20.39
C VAL A 364 12.08 5.56 20.19
N ASP A 365 12.20 6.48 21.16
CA ASP A 365 11.40 7.69 21.22
C ASP A 365 11.88 8.77 20.23
N LEU A 366 11.16 9.89 20.18
CA LEU A 366 11.63 11.06 19.45
C LEU A 366 12.88 11.63 20.14
N PRO A 367 13.87 12.10 19.36
CA PRO A 367 15.12 12.59 19.91
C PRO A 367 14.93 13.90 20.69
N ASP A 368 15.60 14.01 21.83
CA ASP A 368 15.70 15.24 22.60
C ASP A 368 16.61 16.29 21.88
N VAL A 369 16.77 17.45 22.47
CA VAL A 369 17.54 18.54 21.85
C VAL A 369 19.04 18.19 21.66
N ARG A 370 19.60 17.37 22.55
CA ARG A 370 21.01 16.94 22.48
C ARG A 370 21.15 15.89 21.37
N GLU A 371 20.29 14.92 21.36
CA GLU A 371 20.26 13.88 20.33
C GLU A 371 19.98 14.46 18.94
N ARG A 372 19.07 15.46 18.81
CA ARG A 372 18.86 16.15 17.53
C ARG A 372 20.12 16.86 17.04
N LYS A 373 20.88 17.48 17.95
CA LYS A 373 22.18 18.08 17.60
C LYS A 373 23.12 17.04 16.98
N GLU A 374 23.28 15.89 17.62
CA GLU A 374 24.12 14.79 17.11
C GLU A 374 23.62 14.27 15.75
N ILE A 375 22.28 14.13 15.58
CA ILE A 375 21.68 13.73 14.31
C ILE A 375 21.99 14.76 13.21
N PHE A 376 21.90 16.07 13.51
CA PHE A 376 22.33 17.11 12.57
C PHE A 376 23.81 16.97 12.20
N GLU A 377 24.68 16.72 13.17
CA GLU A 377 26.12 16.54 12.92
C GLU A 377 26.39 15.39 11.94
N VAL A 378 25.67 14.27 12.07
CA VAL A 378 25.78 13.14 11.14
C VAL A 378 25.29 13.52 9.75
N HIS A 379 24.11 14.14 9.62
CA HIS A 379 23.52 14.48 8.32
C HIS A 379 24.17 15.67 7.63
N LEU A 380 24.89 16.51 8.37
CA LEU A 380 25.67 17.62 7.82
C LEU A 380 27.04 17.22 7.26
N LYS A 381 27.55 16.02 7.61
CA LYS A 381 28.86 15.54 7.09
C LYS A 381 28.97 15.57 5.56
N PRO A 382 27.98 15.10 4.78
CA PRO A 382 28.04 15.09 3.32
C PRO A 382 27.73 16.45 2.68
N ILE A 383 27.24 17.44 3.45
CA ILE A 383 26.76 18.72 2.93
C ILE A 383 27.89 19.75 2.92
N LYS A 384 28.04 20.42 1.77
CA LYS A 384 28.95 21.54 1.63
C LYS A 384 28.33 22.77 2.29
N LYS A 385 28.78 23.09 3.49
CA LYS A 385 28.26 24.17 4.34
C LYS A 385 29.19 25.38 4.38
N VAL A 386 28.65 26.57 4.68
CA VAL A 386 29.45 27.76 4.98
C VAL A 386 30.12 27.55 6.32
N GLU A 387 31.44 27.69 6.39
CA GLU A 387 32.20 27.53 7.62
C GLU A 387 31.79 28.61 8.66
N ASN A 388 31.64 28.19 9.92
CA ASN A 388 31.31 29.03 11.08
C ASN A 388 29.91 29.72 11.09
N GLU A 389 29.03 29.43 10.12
CA GLU A 389 27.68 29.99 10.07
C GLU A 389 26.62 29.05 10.65
N LEU A 390 26.90 27.74 10.68
CA LEU A 390 25.96 26.71 11.09
C LEU A 390 26.25 26.23 12.52
N ASP A 391 25.38 26.63 13.44
CA ASP A 391 25.31 26.09 14.79
C ASP A 391 24.30 24.95 14.83
N THR A 392 24.78 23.73 15.09
CA THR A 392 23.95 22.50 15.19
C THR A 392 23.04 22.54 16.40
N GLU A 393 23.45 23.21 17.49
CA GLU A 393 22.61 23.39 18.68
C GLU A 393 21.44 24.34 18.38
N PHE A 394 21.71 25.42 17.66
CA PHE A 394 20.65 26.30 17.17
C PHE A 394 19.64 25.55 16.29
N LEU A 395 20.12 24.75 15.32
CA LEU A 395 19.24 23.95 14.43
C LEU A 395 18.42 22.94 15.24
N ALA A 396 19.00 22.27 16.22
CA ALA A 396 18.31 21.37 17.12
C ALA A 396 17.20 22.05 17.92
N LYS A 397 17.46 23.27 18.41
CA LYS A 397 16.44 24.09 19.08
C LYS A 397 15.31 24.53 18.15
N GLN A 398 15.59 24.72 16.85
CA GLN A 398 14.57 25.12 15.86
C GLN A 398 13.68 23.96 15.36
N THR A 399 13.97 22.72 15.75
CA THR A 399 13.28 21.51 15.28
C THR A 399 12.72 20.65 16.42
N PRO A 400 11.93 21.23 17.36
CA PRO A 400 11.34 20.46 18.45
C PRO A 400 10.37 19.41 17.89
N GLY A 401 10.42 18.18 18.45
CA GLY A 401 9.54 17.08 18.04
C GLY A 401 9.86 16.45 16.68
N PHE A 402 10.95 16.85 16.03
CA PHE A 402 11.37 16.21 14.77
C PHE A 402 12.03 14.87 15.03
N SER A 403 11.70 13.91 14.21
CA SER A 403 12.38 12.62 14.16
C SER A 403 13.71 12.71 13.39
N GLY A 404 14.54 11.68 13.49
CA GLY A 404 15.78 11.59 12.71
C GLY A 404 15.53 11.68 11.20
N ALA A 405 14.44 11.12 10.70
CA ALA A 405 14.05 11.22 9.30
C ALA A 405 13.66 12.65 8.90
N ASP A 406 12.97 13.38 9.77
CA ASP A 406 12.61 14.78 9.53
C ASP A 406 13.86 15.65 9.46
N ILE A 407 14.84 15.44 10.35
CA ILE A 407 16.12 16.15 10.35
C ILE A 407 16.92 15.85 9.07
N ALA A 408 16.96 14.59 8.65
CA ALA A 408 17.58 14.21 7.37
C ALA A 408 16.92 14.95 6.19
N ASN A 409 15.58 15.05 6.22
CA ASN A 409 14.81 15.77 5.20
C ASN A 409 15.10 17.28 5.25
N VAL A 410 15.22 17.90 6.44
CA VAL A 410 15.63 19.31 6.59
C VAL A 410 16.99 19.54 5.94
N CYS A 411 17.96 18.69 6.22
CA CYS A 411 19.31 18.78 5.65
C CYS A 411 19.30 18.69 4.12
N ASN A 412 18.53 17.74 3.58
CA ASN A 412 18.37 17.58 2.12
C ASN A 412 17.66 18.79 1.49
N GLU A 413 16.56 19.25 2.09
CA GLU A 413 15.78 20.38 1.57
C GLU A 413 16.59 21.70 1.62
N ALA A 414 17.39 21.92 2.67
CA ALA A 414 18.28 23.07 2.76
C ALA A 414 19.31 23.08 1.61
N ALA A 415 19.89 21.93 1.29
CA ALA A 415 20.78 21.79 0.15
C ALA A 415 20.07 22.08 -1.19
N LEU A 416 18.83 21.61 -1.37
CA LEU A 416 18.01 21.88 -2.55
C LEU A 416 17.65 23.37 -2.67
N ILE A 417 17.38 24.04 -1.55
CA ILE A 417 17.09 25.48 -1.50
C ILE A 417 18.34 26.28 -1.90
N ALA A 418 19.50 25.95 -1.32
CA ALA A 418 20.76 26.59 -1.67
C ALA A 418 21.11 26.43 -3.15
N ALA A 419 20.92 25.22 -3.70
CA ALA A 419 21.14 24.94 -5.12
C ALA A 419 20.19 25.78 -6.02
N ARG A 420 18.90 25.88 -5.69
CA ARG A 420 17.95 26.75 -6.41
C ARG A 420 18.32 28.23 -6.37
N LYS A 421 18.91 28.68 -5.27
CA LYS A 421 19.41 30.06 -5.15
C LYS A 421 20.78 30.28 -5.80
N GLY A 422 21.36 29.27 -6.46
CA GLY A 422 22.67 29.34 -7.10
C GLY A 422 23.85 29.49 -6.13
N LYS A 423 23.70 29.12 -4.86
CA LYS A 423 24.75 29.22 -3.83
C LYS A 423 25.77 28.08 -3.98
N ALA A 424 27.02 28.35 -3.63
CA ALA A 424 28.10 27.36 -3.63
C ALA A 424 28.14 26.48 -2.36
N ALA A 425 27.49 26.94 -1.28
CA ALA A 425 27.41 26.27 0.03
C ALA A 425 26.10 26.62 0.72
N VAL A 426 25.67 25.73 1.64
CA VAL A 426 24.42 25.88 2.40
C VAL A 426 24.68 26.74 3.63
N GLY A 427 23.90 27.82 3.80
CA GLY A 427 23.97 28.72 4.94
C GLY A 427 22.80 28.54 5.93
N LYS A 428 22.89 29.21 7.08
CA LYS A 428 21.88 29.18 8.15
C LYS A 428 20.46 29.48 7.63
N GLN A 429 20.31 30.50 6.78
CA GLN A 429 19.00 30.89 6.23
C GLN A 429 18.36 29.78 5.38
N ASP A 430 19.17 28.96 4.66
CA ASP A 430 18.63 27.89 3.83
C ASP A 430 18.06 26.76 4.69
N PHE A 431 18.62 26.52 5.90
CA PHE A 431 18.06 25.60 6.88
C PHE A 431 16.76 26.13 7.49
N LEU A 432 16.68 27.40 7.82
CA LEU A 432 15.44 28.01 8.33
C LEU A 432 14.32 27.93 7.28
N ASP A 433 14.65 28.24 6.01
CA ASP A 433 13.71 28.13 4.90
C ASP A 433 13.28 26.65 4.68
N ALA A 434 14.17 25.68 4.93
CA ALA A 434 13.87 24.25 4.84
C ALA A 434 12.90 23.80 5.95
N VAL A 435 13.15 24.21 7.19
CA VAL A 435 12.24 23.95 8.32
C VAL A 435 10.86 24.53 8.02
N ASP A 436 10.80 25.77 7.55
CA ASP A 436 9.57 26.43 7.15
C ASP A 436 8.80 25.66 6.09
N ARG A 437 9.52 25.15 5.09
CA ARG A 437 8.94 24.39 4.00
C ARG A 437 8.41 23.03 4.44
N ILE A 438 9.09 22.37 5.37
CA ILE A 438 8.68 21.05 5.87
C ILE A 438 7.46 21.18 6.78
N VAL A 439 7.45 22.16 7.67
CA VAL A 439 6.35 22.35 8.63
C VAL A 439 5.15 23.04 7.98
N GLY A 440 5.38 24.15 7.25
CA GLY A 440 4.32 25.00 6.68
C GLY A 440 3.97 24.68 5.23
N GLY A 441 4.80 23.90 4.53
CA GLY A 441 4.65 23.65 3.10
C GLY A 441 5.25 24.73 2.20
N LEU A 442 4.99 24.59 0.88
CA LEU A 442 5.47 25.56 -0.10
C LEU A 442 4.74 26.88 -0.01
N GLU A 443 5.49 27.98 -0.14
CA GLU A 443 4.96 29.33 -0.28
C GLU A 443 4.08 29.43 -1.52
N LYS A 444 2.85 29.94 -1.37
CA LYS A 444 1.88 30.13 -2.45
C LYS A 444 1.95 31.54 -3.02
N LYS A 445 2.88 31.79 -3.92
CA LYS A 445 3.05 33.11 -4.57
C LYS A 445 1.87 33.55 -5.45
N ASN A 446 1.02 32.62 -5.87
CA ASN A 446 -0.07 32.87 -6.82
C ASN A 446 -1.44 33.03 -6.14
N LYS A 447 -1.51 33.08 -4.80
CA LYS A 447 -2.78 33.25 -4.11
C LYS A 447 -3.16 34.74 -4.12
N ILE A 448 -4.26 35.04 -4.79
CA ILE A 448 -4.82 36.41 -4.77
C ILE A 448 -5.49 36.58 -3.41
N ILE A 449 -4.91 37.43 -2.58
CA ILE A 449 -5.46 37.81 -1.27
C ILE A 449 -5.87 39.28 -1.40
N THR A 450 -7.09 39.60 -1.04
CA THR A 450 -7.54 40.99 -1.01
C THR A 450 -6.85 41.76 0.10
N PRO A 451 -6.69 43.11 0.01
CA PRO A 451 -6.10 43.89 1.09
C PRO A 451 -6.85 43.74 2.41
N GLU A 452 -8.17 43.56 2.37
CA GLU A 452 -8.99 43.31 3.57
C GLU A 452 -8.69 41.97 4.21
N GLU A 453 -8.60 40.91 3.40
CA GLU A 453 -8.21 39.57 3.90
C GLU A 453 -6.79 39.59 4.45
N LYS A 454 -5.84 40.26 3.77
CA LYS A 454 -4.45 40.38 4.26
C LYS A 454 -4.40 41.07 5.63
N ARG A 455 -5.23 42.11 5.83
CA ARG A 455 -5.37 42.80 7.11
C ARG A 455 -5.98 41.89 8.18
N ALA A 456 -7.03 41.13 7.84
CA ALA A 456 -7.64 40.19 8.76
C ALA A 456 -6.63 39.11 9.22
N ILE A 457 -5.84 38.56 8.30
CA ILE A 457 -4.76 37.61 8.60
C ILE A 457 -3.71 38.24 9.51
N ALA A 458 -3.28 39.47 9.22
CA ALA A 458 -2.27 40.17 10.03
C ALA A 458 -2.75 40.41 11.46
N VAL A 459 -4.01 40.79 11.64
CA VAL A 459 -4.62 40.96 12.97
C VAL A 459 -4.75 39.61 13.69
N HIS A 460 -5.13 38.58 12.99
CA HIS A 460 -5.24 37.21 13.53
C HIS A 460 -3.88 36.73 14.06
N GLU A 461 -2.83 36.76 13.25
CA GLU A 461 -1.49 36.32 13.65
C GLU A 461 -0.88 37.23 14.72
N ALA A 462 -1.14 38.55 14.67
CA ALA A 462 -0.74 39.48 15.73
C ALA A 462 -1.46 39.16 17.04
N GLY A 463 -2.70 38.68 17.00
CA GLY A 463 -3.46 38.23 18.17
C GLY A 463 -2.79 37.04 18.87
N HIS A 464 -2.41 36.03 18.13
CA HIS A 464 -1.66 34.88 18.64
C HIS A 464 -0.35 35.34 19.30
N ALA A 465 0.40 36.21 18.63
CA ALA A 465 1.67 36.70 19.10
C ALA A 465 1.54 37.53 20.38
N THR A 466 0.56 38.44 20.43
CA THR A 466 0.32 39.32 21.59
C THR A 466 -0.07 38.51 22.82
N VAL A 467 -1.04 37.59 22.69
CA VAL A 467 -1.48 36.76 23.81
C VAL A 467 -0.35 35.86 24.32
N SER A 468 0.40 35.23 23.40
CA SER A 468 1.54 34.38 23.77
C SER A 468 2.64 35.15 24.49
N TRP A 469 2.89 36.42 24.12
CA TRP A 469 3.89 37.23 24.74
C TRP A 469 3.57 37.58 26.19
N MET A 470 2.27 37.78 26.47
CA MET A 470 1.76 38.18 27.78
C MET A 470 1.44 37.01 28.72
N LEU A 471 1.60 35.76 28.30
CA LEU A 471 1.32 34.57 29.11
C LEU A 471 2.62 33.91 29.57
N GLU A 472 2.64 33.50 30.85
CA GLU A 472 3.81 32.91 31.49
C GLU A 472 4.23 31.58 30.84
N HIS A 473 3.25 30.71 30.61
CA HIS A 473 3.49 29.33 30.18
C HIS A 473 3.31 29.10 28.66
N ALA A 474 2.93 30.13 27.92
CA ALA A 474 2.90 30.06 26.47
C ALA A 474 4.31 29.89 25.90
N ALA A 475 4.47 29.05 24.89
CA ALA A 475 5.74 28.79 24.26
C ALA A 475 6.36 30.09 23.71
N PRO A 476 7.69 30.31 23.84
CA PRO A 476 8.37 31.45 23.27
C PRO A 476 8.16 31.55 21.76
N LEU A 477 7.83 32.74 21.28
CA LEU A 477 7.58 32.97 19.86
C LEU A 477 8.90 33.19 19.13
N VAL A 478 9.10 32.49 18.01
CA VAL A 478 10.29 32.60 17.15
C VAL A 478 10.07 33.65 16.08
N LYS A 479 8.96 33.50 15.36
CA LYS A 479 8.54 34.38 14.27
C LYS A 479 7.06 34.36 14.06
N VAL A 480 6.54 35.41 13.42
CA VAL A 480 5.17 35.48 12.93
C VAL A 480 5.19 35.80 11.44
N THR A 481 4.36 35.19 10.64
CA THR A 481 4.30 35.42 9.20
C THR A 481 2.88 35.40 8.69
N ILE A 482 2.61 36.28 7.75
CA ILE A 482 1.35 36.33 6.98
C ILE A 482 1.54 35.82 5.55
N VAL A 483 2.70 35.22 5.25
CA VAL A 483 2.98 34.59 3.95
C VAL A 483 2.24 33.26 3.89
N PRO A 484 1.33 33.05 2.91
CA PRO A 484 0.54 31.83 2.83
C PRO A 484 1.40 30.64 2.45
N ARG A 485 1.29 29.54 3.22
CA ARG A 485 2.01 28.29 3.00
C ARG A 485 1.06 27.11 3.13
N GLY A 486 1.16 26.14 2.23
CA GLY A 486 0.33 24.93 2.29
C GLY A 486 -1.18 25.26 2.36
N GLN A 487 -1.84 24.91 3.44
CA GLN A 487 -3.25 25.23 3.72
C GLN A 487 -3.41 26.47 4.61
N SER A 488 -2.36 26.93 5.24
CA SER A 488 -2.38 28.09 6.15
C SER A 488 -2.26 29.41 5.36
N LEU A 489 -2.93 30.45 5.89
CA LEU A 489 -2.87 31.81 5.37
C LEU A 489 -1.79 32.66 6.05
N GLY A 490 -1.43 32.30 7.29
CA GLY A 490 -0.38 32.85 8.12
C GLY A 490 0.06 31.81 9.15
N ALA A 491 1.04 32.12 9.96
CA ALA A 491 1.46 31.27 11.08
C ALA A 491 2.28 32.03 12.12
N ALA A 492 1.97 31.81 13.38
CA ALA A 492 2.83 32.12 14.49
C ALA A 492 3.68 30.88 14.87
N TRP A 493 4.98 31.02 14.86
CA TRP A 493 5.93 29.93 15.11
C TRP A 493 6.44 30.01 16.52
N TYR A 494 6.26 28.92 17.24
CA TYR A 494 6.66 28.81 18.63
C TYR A 494 7.81 27.83 18.79
N LEU A 495 8.61 28.03 19.83
CA LEU A 495 9.60 27.07 20.30
C LEU A 495 9.07 26.41 21.57
N PRO A 496 8.32 25.27 21.43
CA PRO A 496 7.78 24.59 22.60
C PRO A 496 8.95 24.07 23.46
N GLU A 497 8.87 24.27 24.76
CA GLU A 497 9.77 23.63 25.71
C GLU A 497 9.42 22.13 25.77
N GLU A 498 10.43 21.27 25.68
CA GLU A 498 10.26 19.82 25.86
C GLU A 498 9.98 19.55 27.34
N ARG A 499 8.74 19.15 27.63
CA ARG A 499 8.27 18.89 28.98
C ARG A 499 7.72 17.47 29.06
N LEU A 500 8.20 16.69 30.04
CA LEU A 500 7.67 15.34 30.30
C LEU A 500 6.34 15.38 31.06
N ILE A 501 6.09 16.43 31.84
CA ILE A 501 4.87 16.62 32.63
C ILE A 501 4.32 18.02 32.38
N VAL A 502 3.04 18.12 32.04
CA VAL A 502 2.34 19.37 31.78
C VAL A 502 1.31 19.64 32.89
N ARG A 503 1.34 20.84 33.46
CA ARG A 503 0.39 21.27 34.48
C ARG A 503 -0.85 21.92 33.86
N PRO A 504 -2.01 21.95 34.59
CA PRO A 504 -3.24 22.57 34.08
C PRO A 504 -3.05 24.01 33.59
N ASN A 505 -2.34 24.85 34.33
CA ASN A 505 -2.11 26.23 33.93
C ASN A 505 -1.34 26.38 32.62
N GLN A 506 -0.42 25.45 32.34
CA GLN A 506 0.32 25.44 31.09
C GLN A 506 -0.60 25.13 29.90
N MET A 507 -1.48 24.11 30.05
CA MET A 507 -2.47 23.78 29.03
C MET A 507 -3.47 24.93 28.81
N LEU A 508 -3.89 25.61 29.89
CA LEU A 508 -4.79 26.76 29.80
C LEU A 508 -4.14 27.94 29.08
N ASP A 509 -2.86 28.26 29.37
CA ASP A 509 -2.13 29.31 28.69
C ASP A 509 -1.94 29.00 27.19
N GLU A 510 -1.63 27.74 26.84
CA GLU A 510 -1.53 27.32 25.44
C GLU A 510 -2.87 27.45 24.71
N MET A 511 -3.97 27.09 25.35
CA MET A 511 -5.33 27.26 24.76
C MET A 511 -5.68 28.74 24.61
N CYS A 512 -5.36 29.57 25.59
CA CYS A 512 -5.58 31.00 25.53
C CYS A 512 -4.79 31.64 24.37
N ALA A 513 -3.51 31.26 24.19
CA ALA A 513 -2.67 31.71 23.10
C ALA A 513 -3.22 31.26 21.73
N ALA A 514 -3.69 30.00 21.62
CA ALA A 514 -4.30 29.49 20.41
C ALA A 514 -5.63 30.18 20.06
N LEU A 515 -6.37 30.68 21.02
CA LEU A 515 -7.59 31.48 20.79
C LEU A 515 -7.30 32.95 20.47
N GLY A 516 -6.05 33.39 20.62
CA GLY A 516 -5.62 34.79 20.43
C GLY A 516 -5.98 35.36 19.06
N GLY A 517 -5.84 34.57 17.98
CA GLY A 517 -6.19 35.02 16.62
C GLY A 517 -7.68 35.35 16.48
N ARG A 518 -8.56 34.42 16.89
CA ARG A 518 -10.01 34.62 16.87
C ARG A 518 -10.46 35.76 17.79
N ALA A 519 -9.81 35.89 18.96
CA ALA A 519 -10.09 36.98 19.89
C ALA A 519 -9.66 38.36 19.32
N ALA A 520 -8.54 38.43 18.61
CA ALA A 520 -8.11 39.63 17.93
C ALA A 520 -9.05 40.11 16.84
N GLU A 521 -9.56 39.19 16.01
CA GLU A 521 -10.60 39.50 15.02
C GLU A 521 -11.83 40.14 15.70
N LYS A 522 -12.28 39.57 16.83
CA LYS A 522 -13.41 40.08 17.60
C LYS A 522 -13.16 41.47 18.18
N VAL A 523 -11.97 41.72 18.75
CA VAL A 523 -11.60 42.99 19.38
C VAL A 523 -11.42 44.12 18.38
N VAL A 524 -10.87 43.79 17.17
CA VAL A 524 -10.54 44.79 16.16
C VAL A 524 -11.70 45.04 15.19
N PHE A 525 -12.35 43.99 14.69
CA PHE A 525 -13.40 44.09 13.65
C PHE A 525 -14.79 43.94 14.22
N ASN A 526 -14.95 43.50 15.47
CA ASN A 526 -16.22 43.06 16.07
C ASN A 526 -16.91 41.90 15.31
N GLU A 527 -16.17 41.24 14.44
CA GLU A 527 -16.58 40.10 13.61
C GLU A 527 -15.57 38.96 13.79
N ILE A 528 -15.95 37.76 13.41
CA ILE A 528 -15.11 36.57 13.46
C ILE A 528 -15.15 35.85 12.12
N SER A 529 -14.03 35.26 11.73
CA SER A 529 -13.89 34.55 10.45
C SER A 529 -13.80 33.03 10.61
N THR A 530 -13.76 32.33 9.50
CA THR A 530 -13.51 30.89 9.44
C THR A 530 -12.03 30.53 9.56
N GLY A 531 -11.13 31.53 9.65
CA GLY A 531 -9.67 31.33 9.69
C GLY A 531 -9.19 30.54 10.90
N ALA A 532 -9.90 30.65 12.03
CA ALA A 532 -9.54 29.98 13.28
C ALA A 532 -9.93 28.49 13.38
N LEU A 533 -10.26 27.81 12.26
CA LEU A 533 -10.70 26.39 12.32
C LEU A 533 -9.66 25.48 12.98
N SER A 534 -8.39 25.61 12.59
CA SER A 534 -7.29 24.80 13.13
C SER A 534 -7.06 25.04 14.60
N ASP A 535 -7.15 26.30 15.03
CA ASP A 535 -7.00 26.70 16.44
C ASP A 535 -8.12 26.15 17.31
N LEU A 536 -9.36 26.26 16.83
CA LEU A 536 -10.52 25.69 17.52
C LEU A 536 -10.43 24.16 17.63
N GLU A 537 -9.96 23.48 16.59
CA GLU A 537 -9.75 22.01 16.63
C GLU A 537 -8.70 21.65 17.70
N LYS A 538 -7.57 22.36 17.72
CA LYS A 538 -6.50 22.17 18.71
C LYS A 538 -7.00 22.39 20.13
N VAL A 539 -7.65 23.52 20.36
CA VAL A 539 -8.18 23.89 21.70
C VAL A 539 -9.24 22.90 22.17
N THR A 540 -10.15 22.47 21.27
CA THR A 540 -11.19 21.49 21.62
C THR A 540 -10.59 20.14 21.98
N LYS A 541 -9.58 19.66 21.25
CA LYS A 541 -8.86 18.41 21.57
C LYS A 541 -8.16 18.51 22.92
N GLN A 542 -7.53 19.64 23.21
CA GLN A 542 -6.80 19.87 24.46
C GLN A 542 -7.75 19.97 25.66
N ALA A 543 -8.86 20.70 25.54
CA ALA A 543 -9.89 20.79 26.57
C ALA A 543 -10.54 19.41 26.83
N ARG A 544 -10.83 18.66 25.78
CA ARG A 544 -11.32 17.29 25.92
C ARG A 544 -10.35 16.39 26.65
N ALA A 545 -9.05 16.47 26.31
CA ALA A 545 -8.02 15.68 26.98
C ALA A 545 -7.91 16.03 28.48
N MET A 546 -8.01 17.31 28.85
CA MET A 546 -8.03 17.72 30.25
C MET A 546 -9.17 17.08 31.03
N VAL A 547 -10.37 17.02 30.44
CA VAL A 547 -11.59 16.54 31.11
C VAL A 547 -11.68 15.01 31.10
N THR A 548 -11.32 14.35 29.97
CA THR A 548 -11.61 12.91 29.78
C THR A 548 -10.39 12.01 29.89
N ILE A 549 -9.17 12.53 29.71
CA ILE A 549 -7.96 11.71 29.71
C ILE A 549 -7.18 11.91 31.01
N TYR A 550 -6.89 13.16 31.34
CA TYR A 550 -5.99 13.48 32.45
C TYR A 550 -6.68 13.69 33.81
N GLY A 551 -8.01 13.71 33.84
CA GLY A 551 -8.75 13.95 35.09
C GLY A 551 -8.46 15.31 35.73
N LEU A 552 -8.22 16.35 34.91
CA LEU A 552 -7.85 17.70 35.35
C LEU A 552 -9.06 18.66 35.46
N ASN A 553 -10.24 18.12 35.76
CA ASN A 553 -11.46 18.90 35.94
C ASN A 553 -12.14 18.52 37.27
N ASP A 554 -12.38 19.51 38.14
CA ASP A 554 -12.91 19.30 39.49
C ASP A 554 -14.33 18.69 39.49
N LYS A 555 -15.15 18.98 38.46
CA LYS A 555 -16.53 18.50 38.41
C LYS A 555 -16.67 17.07 37.90
N VAL A 556 -15.81 16.67 36.99
CA VAL A 556 -15.74 15.29 36.49
C VAL A 556 -14.90 14.42 37.42
N GLY A 557 -13.96 15.05 38.15
CA GLY A 557 -13.12 14.40 39.15
C GLY A 557 -11.91 13.65 38.58
N ASN A 558 -11.25 12.90 39.45
CA ASN A 558 -10.01 12.16 39.13
C ASN A 558 -10.30 10.87 38.38
N LEU A 559 -11.01 10.96 37.27
CA LEU A 559 -11.39 9.83 36.43
C LEU A 559 -10.75 9.96 35.04
N THR A 560 -10.35 8.82 34.47
CA THR A 560 -9.96 8.74 33.07
C THR A 560 -10.94 7.86 32.30
N TYR A 561 -11.36 8.34 31.16
CA TYR A 561 -12.17 7.61 30.19
C TYR A 561 -11.34 7.17 28.99
N TYR A 562 -10.02 7.33 29.11
CA TYR A 562 -9.07 6.89 28.08
C TYR A 562 -8.81 5.39 28.19
N ASP A 563 -9.00 4.70 27.10
CA ASP A 563 -8.64 3.29 26.95
C ASP A 563 -7.28 3.15 26.27
N SER A 564 -6.24 2.88 27.07
CA SER A 564 -4.88 2.67 26.58
C SER A 564 -4.73 1.41 25.70
N THR A 565 -5.76 0.52 25.69
CA THR A 565 -5.73 -0.69 24.87
C THR A 565 -6.23 -0.46 23.43
N GLY A 566 -6.76 0.73 23.12
CA GLY A 566 -7.30 1.10 21.81
C GLY A 566 -8.56 0.30 21.40
N GLN A 567 -9.11 -0.55 22.29
CA GLN A 567 -10.28 -1.36 21.97
C GLN A 567 -11.58 -0.54 21.94
N SER A 568 -11.60 0.61 22.58
CA SER A 568 -12.76 1.49 22.64
C SER A 568 -13.05 2.21 21.31
N GLU A 569 -12.09 2.36 20.40
CA GLU A 569 -12.33 2.93 19.07
C GLU A 569 -13.30 2.11 18.22
N TYR A 570 -13.47 0.82 18.53
CA TYR A 570 -14.41 -0.10 17.86
C TYR A 570 -15.72 -0.31 18.61
N ASN A 571 -15.85 0.22 19.85
CA ASN A 571 -17.08 0.17 20.60
C ASN A 571 -17.90 1.43 20.36
N PHE A 572 -19.05 1.29 19.72
CA PHE A 572 -20.03 2.38 19.53
C PHE A 572 -20.67 2.87 20.86
N THR A 573 -20.29 2.28 21.98
CA THR A 573 -20.81 2.65 23.31
C THR A 573 -19.78 3.49 24.06
N LYS A 574 -20.19 4.69 24.48
CA LYS A 574 -19.39 5.55 25.37
C LYS A 574 -19.14 4.85 26.70
N PRO A 575 -17.94 4.96 27.32
CA PRO A 575 -17.62 4.32 28.60
C PRO A 575 -18.26 5.02 29.83
N TYR A 576 -19.25 5.88 29.61
CA TYR A 576 -19.92 6.70 30.64
C TYR A 576 -21.38 6.93 30.29
N SER A 577 -22.17 7.31 31.30
CA SER A 577 -23.61 7.60 31.18
C SER A 577 -23.89 8.86 30.36
N GLU A 578 -25.12 9.02 29.86
CA GLU A 578 -25.55 10.24 29.17
C GLU A 578 -25.42 11.49 30.06
N GLN A 579 -25.71 11.40 31.35
CA GLN A 579 -25.51 12.51 32.29
C GLN A 579 -24.04 12.92 32.38
N THR A 580 -23.15 11.96 32.44
CA THR A 580 -21.69 12.24 32.42
C THR A 580 -21.26 12.82 31.06
N SER A 581 -21.83 12.37 29.95
CA SER A 581 -21.59 12.93 28.62
C SER A 581 -21.95 14.42 28.56
N GLU A 582 -23.14 14.76 29.05
CA GLU A 582 -23.61 16.15 29.10
C GLU A 582 -22.72 17.02 29.98
N LEU A 583 -22.29 16.50 31.16
CA LEU A 583 -21.36 17.19 32.03
C LEU A 583 -20.00 17.42 31.35
N ILE A 584 -19.44 16.42 30.67
CA ILE A 584 -18.18 16.52 29.93
C ILE A 584 -18.30 17.59 28.84
N ASP A 585 -19.34 17.58 28.02
CA ASP A 585 -19.56 18.56 26.95
C ASP A 585 -19.68 19.98 27.50
N LYS A 586 -20.40 20.14 28.63
CA LYS A 586 -20.51 21.43 29.30
C LYS A 586 -19.19 21.93 29.85
N GLU A 587 -18.40 21.06 30.48
CA GLU A 587 -17.11 21.46 31.05
C GLU A 587 -16.07 21.77 29.94
N ILE A 588 -16.07 21.04 28.84
CA ILE A 588 -15.23 21.36 27.66
C ILE A 588 -15.59 22.77 27.15
N SER A 589 -16.89 23.03 26.95
CA SER A 589 -17.36 24.34 26.49
C SER A 589 -16.97 25.47 27.47
N ASN A 590 -17.14 25.24 28.76
CA ASN A 590 -16.79 26.22 29.80
C ASN A 590 -15.28 26.52 29.82
N ILE A 591 -14.42 25.52 29.68
CA ILE A 591 -12.97 25.71 29.63
C ILE A 591 -12.58 26.56 28.42
N VAL A 592 -13.08 26.22 27.23
CA VAL A 592 -12.78 26.93 25.99
C VAL A 592 -13.27 28.37 26.08
N GLU A 593 -14.53 28.59 26.49
CA GLU A 593 -15.10 29.92 26.59
C GLU A 593 -14.34 30.79 27.63
N LYS A 594 -13.97 30.23 28.78
CA LYS A 594 -13.19 30.94 29.78
C LYS A 594 -11.83 31.41 29.23
N GLN A 595 -11.14 30.56 28.44
CA GLN A 595 -9.87 30.96 27.83
C GLN A 595 -10.06 31.98 26.69
N TYR A 596 -11.16 31.88 25.95
CA TYR A 596 -11.51 32.86 24.93
C TYR A 596 -11.77 34.25 25.53
N GLN A 597 -12.55 34.34 26.60
CA GLN A 597 -12.77 35.61 27.34
C GLN A 597 -11.49 36.17 27.94
N ARG A 598 -10.59 35.29 28.44
CA ARG A 598 -9.28 35.70 28.93
C ARG A 598 -8.40 36.30 27.80
N ALA A 599 -8.43 35.68 26.61
CA ALA A 599 -7.72 36.19 25.43
C ALA A 599 -8.27 37.55 24.98
N ILE A 600 -9.59 37.75 24.98
CA ILE A 600 -10.23 39.04 24.66
C ILE A 600 -9.78 40.11 25.66
N ALA A 601 -9.85 39.82 26.96
CA ALA A 601 -9.43 40.81 27.99
C ALA A 601 -7.96 41.24 27.86
N LEU A 602 -7.05 40.27 27.59
CA LEU A 602 -5.63 40.59 27.34
C LEU A 602 -5.42 41.45 26.09
N LEU A 603 -6.17 41.20 25.04
CA LEU A 603 -6.07 41.94 23.79
C LEU A 603 -6.72 43.33 23.86
N GLU A 604 -7.78 43.50 24.66
CA GLU A 604 -8.36 44.82 24.94
C GLU A 604 -7.40 45.67 25.73
N GLU A 605 -6.71 45.11 26.74
CA GLU A 605 -5.70 45.81 27.53
C GLU A 605 -4.49 46.27 26.70
N HIS A 606 -4.11 45.47 25.68
CA HIS A 606 -2.94 45.74 24.84
C HIS A 606 -3.31 46.08 23.38
N LYS A 607 -4.51 46.64 23.14
CA LYS A 607 -5.06 46.87 21.81
C LYS A 607 -4.16 47.72 20.90
N ASP A 608 -3.55 48.77 21.45
CA ASP A 608 -2.65 49.66 20.68
C ASP A 608 -1.43 48.90 20.17
N LYS A 609 -0.83 48.05 20.99
CA LYS A 609 0.32 47.22 20.63
C LYS A 609 -0.07 46.11 19.63
N LEU A 610 -1.26 45.55 19.77
CA LEU A 610 -1.83 44.61 18.81
C LEU A 610 -1.93 45.20 17.41
N LEU A 611 -2.47 46.44 17.31
CA LEU A 611 -2.61 47.15 16.04
C LEU A 611 -1.27 47.52 15.44
N GLU A 612 -0.32 48.03 16.27
CA GLU A 612 1.05 48.31 15.83
C GLU A 612 1.73 47.06 15.28
N LEU A 613 1.60 45.91 15.97
CA LEU A 613 2.14 44.63 15.49
C LEU A 613 1.52 44.18 14.18
N ALA A 614 0.19 44.34 14.01
CA ALA A 614 -0.50 43.99 12.79
C ALA A 614 -0.04 44.85 11.60
N GLU A 615 0.21 46.14 11.80
CA GLU A 615 0.74 47.03 10.75
C GLU A 615 2.18 46.68 10.38
N VAL A 616 3.04 46.36 11.35
CA VAL A 616 4.41 45.88 11.08
C VAL A 616 4.38 44.55 10.30
N LEU A 617 3.42 43.66 10.60
CA LEU A 617 3.22 42.44 9.84
C LEU A 617 2.75 42.69 8.40
N LEU A 618 1.87 43.68 8.18
CA LEU A 618 1.43 44.05 6.82
C LEU A 618 2.58 44.59 5.97
N GLU A 619 3.51 45.33 6.59
CA GLU A 619 4.68 45.91 5.93
C GLU A 619 5.78 44.87 5.66
N LYS A 620 6.16 44.08 6.67
CA LYS A 620 7.33 43.18 6.62
C LYS A 620 6.98 41.76 6.22
N GLU A 621 5.70 41.37 6.27
CA GLU A 621 5.14 40.01 6.02
C GLU A 621 5.72 38.92 6.96
N VAL A 622 6.91 39.07 7.47
CA VAL A 622 7.58 38.21 8.45
C VAL A 622 8.25 39.05 9.51
N ILE A 623 8.00 38.73 10.77
CA ILE A 623 8.64 39.38 11.93
C ILE A 623 9.25 38.33 12.84
N PHE A 624 10.29 38.70 13.55
CA PHE A 624 11.05 37.85 14.48
C PHE A 624 10.96 38.42 15.91
N LYS A 625 11.48 37.65 16.89
CA LYS A 625 11.49 37.99 18.30
C LYS A 625 11.95 39.43 18.56
N ASP A 626 13.01 39.91 17.89
CA ASP A 626 13.57 41.28 18.05
C ASP A 626 12.55 42.38 17.72
N ASN A 627 11.63 42.13 16.80
CA ASN A 627 10.56 43.07 16.47
C ASN A 627 9.50 43.11 17.57
N LEU A 628 9.20 41.96 18.17
CA LEU A 628 8.28 41.87 19.32
C LEU A 628 8.84 42.56 20.54
N GLU A 629 10.13 42.37 20.84
CA GLU A 629 10.80 43.05 21.93
C GLU A 629 10.79 44.58 21.79
N LYS A 630 10.82 45.10 20.56
CA LYS A 630 10.72 46.56 20.32
C LYS A 630 9.32 47.10 20.61
N ILE A 631 8.26 46.34 20.33
CA ILE A 631 6.84 46.73 20.49
C ILE A 631 6.40 46.49 21.95
N PHE A 632 6.67 45.33 22.48
CA PHE A 632 6.16 44.92 23.80
C PHE A 632 7.12 45.14 24.95
N GLY A 633 8.44 45.34 24.67
CA GLY A 633 9.51 45.27 25.65
C GLY A 633 9.98 43.82 25.88
N GLU A 634 10.88 43.61 26.83
CA GLU A 634 11.29 42.28 27.25
C GLU A 634 10.07 41.47 27.72
N ARG A 635 10.04 40.17 27.37
CA ARG A 635 8.95 39.31 27.80
C ARG A 635 8.88 39.25 29.33
N PRO A 636 7.72 39.53 29.96
CA PRO A 636 7.61 39.63 31.42
C PRO A 636 8.02 38.35 32.18
N PHE A 637 7.92 37.22 31.53
CA PHE A 637 8.16 35.88 32.10
C PHE A 637 9.37 35.19 31.46
N GLY A 638 10.27 35.89 30.80
CA GLY A 638 11.51 35.34 30.24
C GLY A 638 12.35 34.73 31.36
N LYS A 639 12.70 33.45 31.29
CA LYS A 639 13.74 32.88 32.12
C LYS A 639 15.02 33.68 31.84
N LYS A 640 15.61 34.31 32.84
CA LYS A 640 17.00 34.75 32.75
C LYS A 640 17.79 33.49 32.45
N GLU A 641 18.62 33.48 31.40
CA GLU A 641 19.58 32.41 31.16
C GLU A 641 20.34 32.21 32.47
N GLU A 642 20.07 31.11 33.16
CA GLU A 642 20.84 30.73 34.33
C GLU A 642 22.26 30.50 33.83
N GLU A 643 23.16 31.36 34.26
CA GLU A 643 24.59 31.16 34.16
C GLU A 643 24.90 29.70 34.52
N SER A 644 25.54 29.02 33.59
CA SER A 644 26.00 27.64 33.72
C SER A 644 26.43 27.33 35.16
N VAL A 645 25.68 26.50 35.84
CA VAL A 645 26.11 25.89 37.09
C VAL A 645 27.38 25.12 36.78
N LYS A 646 28.52 25.67 37.18
CA LYS A 646 29.78 24.94 37.23
C LYS A 646 29.56 23.76 38.16
N GLU A 647 29.64 22.57 37.61
CA GLU A 647 29.73 21.36 38.43
C GLU A 647 30.88 21.52 39.44
N PRO A 648 30.66 21.22 40.72
CA PRO A 648 31.75 21.13 41.66
C PRO A 648 32.61 19.89 41.32
N SER A 649 33.90 20.14 41.16
CA SER A 649 35.01 19.20 40.94
C SER A 649 35.04 18.00 41.88
#